data_ec9959cd5ae067b768ba12a00fa1c2eb
#
_entry.id   ec9959cd5ae067b768ba12a00fa1c2eb
#
_cell.length_a   1.000
_cell.length_b   1.000
_cell.length_c   1.000
_cell.angle_alpha   90.00
_cell.angle_beta   90.00
_cell.angle_gamma   90.00
#
_symmetry.space_group_name_H-M   'P 1'
#
loop_
_entity.id
_entity.type
_entity.pdbx_description
1 polymer ?
#
loop_
_entity_poly.entity_id
_entity_poly.type
_entity_poly.pdbx_seq_one_letter_code
_entity_poly.pdbx_strand_id
1 'polypeptide(L)'
;MHRVMLNSKHRYSIALCVVLIYISALVSLIIQPFAMSELNPSYIDFAKQLPVADFGPTAPIVVSPGECFTGTLTGDYEIKYIYLWTIKGEELKLLNYSLKFEKISGSTLRICVPEEVDNGVYDLELVADNAQYSVPRSVWIIKQLDNKLRVVVMSDLHFGAGPVNVTTGDINRYSAAVLATSLNPTLILWAGDIADTASESETRLAQTYRYMMLYSYPVLGVPGNHDHLGENYRKYLGPTRWARVISNKTLVIGIYTTPYFIENNVITWDEIVFLEEALRNYSYVPYKIIVTHYPMFYYQGELITRYDDESLQPYTQGSSTPVSSYWSGNMTAFRYVLKLIEDYNVTAVISGHIHVDQYVKYTSTRTNTTTYFITVTTAAHGSSTYQGITVFDLDLNTGELMFPVKPPGFIGFNNSTSRSASNSVPVSIVESKVIRAPLFYKLSVYNRASWYTVNASTIMVLPWSTSLEKIQIRQGSVNNNAELIISKHDVIGDRLFVNILMNIPPKTSAEVSVSGIDDTSPPRIELTGKKYSPPVPVLNKTLTLYFKVTDDAWGLDYSNYVFRYNGTSIKVEYSPQTIMTDLNEMYLTITLTVKGVNKTLTILEIYVEDNYGHSILRKYGIIFYPAGVTPVEDPVFEVIETTSPITITSPPITMVTNTTTTGTTTYSTYTSTSTTQTQSTPTAITTSLTKPTTQTYTTSPTPTMTITTSEQPASTSETKITTSTQLAIQQPTYTIVLTGIVVVTVVIVVIALYIALRKKTS
;
A
#
# COMPACT_ATOMS: atom_id res chain seq x y z
N MET A 1 8.03 -15.35 -76.68
CA MET A 1 8.06 -15.84 -75.27
C MET A 1 9.50 -15.99 -74.81
N HIS A 2 10.09 -14.95 -74.18
CA HIS A 2 11.44 -15.03 -73.64
C HIS A 2 11.31 -15.47 -72.16
N ARG A 3 11.70 -16.71 -71.88
CA ARG A 3 11.93 -17.17 -70.48
C ARG A 3 13.28 -16.62 -70.02
N VAL A 4 13.25 -15.63 -69.18
CA VAL A 4 14.42 -15.17 -68.41
C VAL A 4 14.77 -16.29 -67.43
N MET A 5 15.81 -17.09 -67.77
CA MET A 5 16.41 -18.02 -66.81
C MET A 5 17.23 -17.19 -65.79
N LEU A 6 16.65 -16.91 -64.62
CA LEU A 6 17.39 -16.36 -63.49
C LEU A 6 18.48 -17.37 -63.10
N ASN A 7 19.72 -16.93 -63.11
CA ASN A 7 20.93 -17.69 -62.80
C ASN A 7 20.78 -18.20 -61.31
N SER A 8 21.17 -19.46 -61.09
CA SER A 8 20.99 -20.15 -59.79
C SER A 8 21.54 -19.35 -58.63
N LYS A 9 22.62 -18.60 -58.78
CA LYS A 9 23.20 -17.71 -57.77
C LYS A 9 22.22 -16.59 -57.28
N HIS A 10 21.43 -16.04 -58.21
CA HIS A 10 20.43 -15.01 -57.83
C HIS A 10 19.24 -15.58 -57.03
N ARG A 11 18.85 -16.84 -57.31
CA ARG A 11 17.79 -17.50 -56.54
C ARG A 11 18.21 -17.77 -55.09
N TYR A 12 19.48 -18.11 -54.82
CA TYR A 12 20.01 -18.32 -53.48
C TYR A 12 20.13 -17.00 -52.70
N SER A 13 20.55 -15.89 -53.35
CA SER A 13 20.59 -14.59 -52.68
C SER A 13 19.19 -14.10 -52.26
N ILE A 14 18.19 -14.28 -53.13
CA ILE A 14 16.80 -13.89 -52.80
C ILE A 14 16.25 -14.75 -51.65
N ALA A 15 16.49 -16.07 -51.68
CA ALA A 15 16.05 -16.96 -50.58
C ALA A 15 16.72 -16.61 -49.24
N LEU A 16 18.01 -16.27 -49.26
CA LEU A 16 18.74 -15.85 -48.06
C LEU A 16 18.21 -14.50 -47.50
N CYS A 17 17.93 -13.53 -48.36
CA CYS A 17 17.33 -12.26 -47.97
C CYS A 17 15.93 -12.45 -47.36
N VAL A 18 15.09 -13.31 -47.92
CA VAL A 18 13.76 -13.62 -47.38
C VAL A 18 13.87 -14.28 -46.02
N VAL A 19 14.79 -15.23 -45.82
CA VAL A 19 15.02 -15.88 -44.52
C VAL A 19 15.53 -14.87 -43.49
N LEU A 20 16.44 -13.97 -43.87
CA LEU A 20 16.94 -12.93 -42.95
C LEU A 20 15.85 -11.92 -42.58
N ILE A 21 14.97 -11.56 -43.50
CA ILE A 21 13.80 -10.70 -43.21
C ILE A 21 12.82 -11.42 -42.26
N TYR A 22 12.57 -12.73 -42.49
CA TYR A 22 11.72 -13.52 -41.61
C TYR A 22 12.33 -13.66 -40.20
N ILE A 23 13.64 -13.89 -40.10
CA ILE A 23 14.34 -13.96 -38.81
C ILE A 23 14.30 -12.61 -38.12
N SER A 24 14.53 -11.50 -38.80
CA SER A 24 14.46 -10.16 -38.21
C SER A 24 13.03 -9.81 -37.76
N ALA A 25 12.01 -10.20 -38.53
CA ALA A 25 10.61 -10.02 -38.13
C ALA A 25 10.24 -10.92 -36.94
N LEU A 26 10.76 -12.16 -36.88
CA LEU A 26 10.54 -13.04 -35.71
C LEU A 26 11.26 -12.52 -34.47
N VAL A 27 12.48 -12.02 -34.61
CA VAL A 27 13.24 -11.39 -33.52
C VAL A 27 12.56 -10.11 -33.04
N SER A 28 12.00 -9.31 -33.95
CA SER A 28 11.20 -8.12 -33.57
C SER A 28 9.89 -8.48 -32.88
N LEU A 29 9.27 -9.62 -33.21
CA LEU A 29 8.08 -10.14 -32.55
C LEU A 29 8.39 -10.74 -31.16
N ILE A 30 9.59 -11.27 -30.94
CA ILE A 30 10.05 -11.84 -29.67
C ILE A 30 10.58 -10.74 -28.74
N ILE A 31 11.10 -9.64 -29.32
CA ILE A 31 11.64 -8.48 -28.59
C ILE A 31 10.59 -7.34 -28.46
N GLN A 32 9.36 -7.53 -28.90
CA GLN A 32 8.35 -6.61 -28.39
C GLN A 32 8.33 -6.80 -26.87
N PRO A 33 8.87 -5.83 -26.08
CA PRO A 33 8.54 -5.81 -24.67
C PRO A 33 7.01 -5.85 -24.67
N PHE A 34 6.42 -6.70 -23.84
CA PHE A 34 5.05 -6.46 -23.40
C PHE A 34 5.04 -4.99 -23.05
N ALA A 35 4.39 -4.18 -23.84
CA ALA A 35 4.15 -2.80 -23.47
C ALA A 35 3.24 -2.88 -22.26
N MET A 36 3.85 -3.00 -21.08
CA MET A 36 3.23 -2.60 -19.85
C MET A 36 2.80 -1.17 -20.15
N SER A 37 1.51 -0.90 -20.08
CA SER A 37 0.98 0.45 -20.23
C SER A 37 1.91 1.37 -19.46
N GLU A 38 2.56 2.31 -20.15
CA GLU A 38 3.35 3.33 -19.48
C GLU A 38 2.42 3.96 -18.47
N LEU A 39 2.67 3.66 -17.19
CA LEU A 39 1.98 4.30 -16.09
C LEU A 39 2.12 5.80 -16.33
N ASN A 40 1.02 6.52 -16.24
CA ASN A 40 1.00 7.96 -16.47
C ASN A 40 2.20 8.61 -15.75
N PRO A 41 3.14 9.28 -16.45
CA PRO A 41 4.37 9.82 -15.87
C PRO A 41 4.15 10.67 -14.63
N SER A 42 3.00 11.35 -14.52
CA SER A 42 2.62 12.16 -13.34
C SER A 42 2.53 11.33 -12.05
N TYR A 43 2.42 10.00 -12.13
CA TYR A 43 2.38 9.10 -10.98
C TYR A 43 3.71 8.43 -10.69
N ILE A 44 4.54 8.22 -11.70
CA ILE A 44 5.91 7.70 -11.54
C ILE A 44 6.77 8.74 -10.82
N ASP A 45 6.46 10.03 -10.91
CA ASP A 45 7.17 11.08 -10.19
C ASP A 45 7.12 10.91 -8.67
N PHE A 46 6.09 10.28 -8.12
CA PHE A 46 6.03 9.90 -6.70
C PHE A 46 6.83 8.64 -6.36
N ALA A 47 7.19 7.83 -7.34
CA ALA A 47 7.95 6.60 -7.19
C ALA A 47 9.42 6.77 -7.59
N LYS A 48 9.97 7.98 -7.53
CA LYS A 48 11.42 8.19 -7.69
C LYS A 48 12.17 7.54 -6.53
N GLN A 49 13.34 7.00 -6.84
CA GLN A 49 14.21 6.47 -5.80
C GLN A 49 14.47 7.54 -4.75
N LEU A 50 14.33 7.16 -3.48
CA LEU A 50 14.62 8.07 -2.37
C LEU A 50 16.07 8.51 -2.40
N PRO A 51 16.35 9.82 -2.23
CA PRO A 51 17.70 10.34 -2.20
C PRO A 51 18.43 10.04 -0.88
N VAL A 52 17.73 9.47 0.11
CA VAL A 52 18.24 9.09 1.43
C VAL A 52 17.99 7.64 1.73
N ALA A 53 18.88 7.00 2.51
CA ALA A 53 18.81 5.59 2.85
C ALA A 53 18.21 5.30 4.24
N ASP A 54 18.31 6.25 5.18
CA ASP A 54 18.06 5.98 6.61
C ASP A 54 16.61 6.20 7.04
N PHE A 55 15.82 6.83 6.18
CA PHE A 55 14.41 7.12 6.45
C PHE A 55 13.60 7.26 5.16
N GLY A 56 12.30 7.24 5.29
CA GLY A 56 11.37 7.34 4.16
C GLY A 56 9.92 7.29 4.63
N PRO A 57 8.96 7.15 3.70
CA PRO A 57 7.54 7.19 4.01
C PRO A 57 7.06 6.17 5.07
N THR A 58 7.67 4.98 5.12
CA THR A 58 7.34 3.94 6.11
C THR A 58 8.31 3.87 7.29
N ALA A 59 9.29 4.75 7.34
CA ALA A 59 10.23 4.85 8.44
C ALA A 59 10.65 6.32 8.66
N PRO A 60 9.71 7.25 8.88
CA PRO A 60 10.04 8.65 9.09
C PRO A 60 11.02 8.80 10.26
N ILE A 61 11.92 9.78 10.13
CA ILE A 61 12.72 10.20 11.28
C ILE A 61 11.80 10.88 12.29
N VAL A 62 11.98 10.58 13.57
CA VAL A 62 11.25 11.21 14.66
C VAL A 62 12.16 12.21 15.33
N VAL A 63 11.77 13.47 15.40
CA VAL A 63 12.61 14.54 15.91
C VAL A 63 11.75 15.62 16.57
N SER A 64 12.27 16.26 17.63
CA SER A 64 11.63 17.43 18.24
C SER A 64 12.05 18.72 17.56
N PRO A 65 11.23 19.77 17.62
CA PRO A 65 11.68 21.11 17.22
C PRO A 65 12.96 21.51 17.96
N GLY A 66 13.90 22.16 17.25
CA GLY A 66 15.21 22.52 17.78
C GLY A 66 16.27 21.44 17.75
N GLU A 67 15.88 20.16 17.52
CA GLU A 67 16.82 19.05 17.44
C GLU A 67 17.37 18.85 16.02
N CYS A 68 18.46 18.10 15.92
CA CYS A 68 19.07 17.71 14.65
C CYS A 68 19.04 16.21 14.48
N PHE A 69 18.98 15.76 13.23
CA PHE A 69 19.08 14.35 12.85
C PHE A 69 20.12 14.16 11.73
N THR A 70 20.48 12.93 11.47
CA THR A 70 21.38 12.58 10.37
C THR A 70 20.63 11.89 9.25
N GLY A 71 21.09 12.10 8.02
CA GLY A 71 20.59 11.40 6.84
C GLY A 71 21.74 11.02 5.93
N THR A 72 21.73 9.77 5.44
CA THR A 72 22.72 9.27 4.50
C THR A 72 22.16 9.34 3.08
N LEU A 73 22.82 10.09 2.22
CA LEU A 73 22.45 10.23 0.81
C LEU A 73 22.73 8.94 0.04
N THR A 74 21.86 8.58 -0.89
CA THR A 74 22.02 7.40 -1.77
C THR A 74 22.94 7.66 -2.97
N GLY A 75 23.32 8.92 -3.20
CA GLY A 75 24.21 9.37 -4.27
C GLY A 75 25.09 10.54 -3.83
N ASP A 76 25.99 10.96 -4.71
CA ASP A 76 26.82 12.14 -4.47
C ASP A 76 26.07 13.39 -4.99
N TYR A 77 25.40 14.08 -4.08
CA TYR A 77 24.61 15.26 -4.35
C TYR A 77 25.30 16.51 -3.81
N GLU A 78 25.32 17.59 -4.60
CA GLU A 78 25.68 18.93 -4.14
C GLU A 78 24.43 19.63 -3.60
N ILE A 79 24.15 19.45 -2.30
CA ILE A 79 22.96 20.01 -1.67
C ILE A 79 23.09 21.51 -1.51
N LYS A 80 22.10 22.26 -2.04
CA LYS A 80 22.03 23.73 -1.92
C LYS A 80 21.05 24.16 -0.85
N TYR A 81 19.88 23.51 -0.78
CA TYR A 81 18.82 23.83 0.17
C TYR A 81 18.12 22.56 0.62
N ILE A 82 17.62 22.58 1.85
CA ILE A 82 16.75 21.54 2.43
C ILE A 82 15.53 22.25 3.02
N TYR A 83 14.34 21.74 2.71
CA TYR A 83 13.08 22.24 3.22
C TYR A 83 12.25 21.12 3.85
N LEU A 84 11.49 21.48 4.88
CA LEU A 84 10.35 20.71 5.35
C LEU A 84 9.08 21.41 4.91
N TRP A 85 8.13 20.69 4.36
CA TRP A 85 6.82 21.24 4.09
C TRP A 85 5.70 20.24 4.38
N THR A 86 4.54 20.75 4.72
CA THR A 86 3.29 19.97 4.86
C THR A 86 2.09 20.88 4.71
N ILE A 87 0.94 20.29 4.45
CA ILE A 87 -0.36 20.96 4.50
C ILE A 87 -1.05 20.54 5.78
N LYS A 88 -1.49 21.49 6.58
CA LYS A 88 -2.02 21.22 7.92
C LYS A 88 -3.36 21.85 8.18
N GLY A 89 -4.18 21.07 8.90
CA GLY A 89 -5.46 21.51 9.43
C GLY A 89 -6.55 21.69 8.39
N GLU A 90 -7.74 21.99 8.86
CA GLU A 90 -8.93 22.17 8.05
C GLU A 90 -8.79 23.34 7.06
N GLU A 91 -7.95 24.33 7.39
CA GLU A 91 -7.68 25.49 6.57
C GLU A 91 -6.66 25.24 5.45
N LEU A 92 -6.13 24.03 5.33
CA LEU A 92 -5.10 23.65 4.34
C LEU A 92 -3.89 24.58 4.39
N LYS A 93 -3.44 24.93 5.59
CA LYS A 93 -2.31 25.84 5.78
C LYS A 93 -1.03 25.19 5.30
N LEU A 94 -0.40 25.81 4.29
CA LEU A 94 0.96 25.44 3.86
C LEU A 94 1.96 25.88 4.92
N LEU A 95 2.65 24.89 5.50
CA LEU A 95 3.81 25.11 6.37
C LEU A 95 5.06 24.74 5.59
N ASN A 96 6.02 25.67 5.52
CA ASN A 96 7.29 25.49 4.83
C ASN A 96 8.41 26.09 5.65
N TYR A 97 9.44 25.28 5.95
CA TYR A 97 10.58 25.66 6.79
C TYR A 97 11.89 25.33 6.07
N SER A 98 12.78 26.32 5.97
CA SER A 98 14.14 26.09 5.51
C SER A 98 14.98 25.50 6.64
N LEU A 99 15.72 24.42 6.37
CA LEU A 99 16.53 23.72 7.35
C LEU A 99 17.99 24.10 7.24
N LYS A 100 18.65 24.24 8.40
CA LYS A 100 20.11 24.29 8.46
C LYS A 100 20.67 22.89 8.32
N PHE A 101 21.72 22.73 7.54
CA PHE A 101 22.40 21.45 7.39
C PHE A 101 23.90 21.62 7.25
N GLU A 102 24.63 20.56 7.57
CA GLU A 102 26.07 20.44 7.37
C GLU A 102 26.43 19.06 6.83
N LYS A 103 27.39 18.97 5.92
CA LYS A 103 27.94 17.69 5.43
C LYS A 103 29.00 17.22 6.43
N ILE A 104 28.69 16.14 7.19
CA ILE A 104 29.60 15.61 8.21
C ILE A 104 30.70 14.78 7.56
N SER A 105 30.33 13.89 6.63
CA SER A 105 31.26 13.02 5.91
C SER A 105 30.61 12.54 4.61
N GLY A 106 31.39 12.36 3.54
CA GLY A 106 30.96 11.70 2.29
C GLY A 106 29.49 11.97 1.90
N SER A 107 28.65 11.02 2.18
CA SER A 107 27.20 11.06 1.92
C SER A 107 26.35 11.45 3.15
N THR A 108 26.93 11.69 4.35
CA THR A 108 26.16 11.93 5.57
C THR A 108 25.95 13.42 5.81
N LEU A 109 24.69 13.80 5.97
CA LEU A 109 24.23 15.13 6.35
C LEU A 109 23.77 15.15 7.80
N ARG A 110 24.06 16.23 8.51
CA ARG A 110 23.36 16.62 9.75
C ARG A 110 22.37 17.72 9.39
N ILE A 111 21.10 17.50 9.73
CA ILE A 111 20.00 18.38 9.38
C ILE A 111 19.33 18.82 10.68
N CYS A 112 19.13 20.13 10.87
CA CYS A 112 18.58 20.69 12.11
C CYS A 112 17.21 21.32 11.86
N VAL A 113 16.25 20.92 12.69
CA VAL A 113 14.87 21.42 12.65
C VAL A 113 14.80 22.71 13.47
N PRO A 114 14.20 23.79 12.94
CA PRO A 114 13.95 25.01 13.73
C PRO A 114 13.02 24.79 14.93
N GLU A 115 13.14 25.60 15.97
CA GLU A 115 12.30 25.48 17.19
C GLU A 115 10.82 25.81 16.95
N GLU A 116 10.52 26.64 15.96
CA GLU A 116 9.18 27.07 15.61
C GLU A 116 8.36 26.07 14.80
N VAL A 117 8.95 24.92 14.41
CA VAL A 117 8.24 23.95 13.59
C VAL A 117 7.11 23.29 14.40
N ASP A 118 5.94 23.27 13.81
CA ASP A 118 4.75 22.62 14.39
C ASP A 118 4.84 21.10 14.39
N ASN A 119 4.12 20.45 15.33
CA ASN A 119 3.93 19.00 15.27
C ASN A 119 3.26 18.57 13.97
N GLY A 120 3.71 17.50 13.37
CA GLY A 120 3.13 16.97 12.14
C GLY A 120 4.07 16.02 11.38
N VAL A 121 3.56 15.47 10.30
CA VAL A 121 4.33 14.67 9.34
C VAL A 121 4.66 15.53 8.14
N TYR A 122 5.93 15.61 7.81
CA TYR A 122 6.46 16.50 6.79
C TYR A 122 7.13 15.74 5.65
N ASP A 123 7.00 16.29 4.45
CA ASP A 123 7.85 15.94 3.32
C ASP A 123 9.18 16.68 3.47
N LEU A 124 10.29 15.98 3.18
CA LEU A 124 11.62 16.59 3.11
C LEU A 124 11.98 16.81 1.64
N GLU A 125 12.33 18.06 1.31
CA GLU A 125 12.74 18.43 -0.04
C GLU A 125 14.22 18.78 -0.05
N LEU A 126 14.97 18.13 -0.92
CA LEU A 126 16.38 18.38 -1.15
C LEU A 126 16.54 19.08 -2.51
N VAL A 127 17.13 20.26 -2.53
CA VAL A 127 17.51 20.94 -3.78
C VAL A 127 19.00 20.70 -4.00
N ALA A 128 19.34 19.93 -5.00
CA ALA A 128 20.69 19.52 -5.33
C ALA A 128 20.90 19.49 -6.85
N ASP A 129 22.10 19.82 -7.33
CA ASP A 129 22.49 19.69 -8.74
C ASP A 129 21.49 20.33 -9.73
N ASN A 130 20.83 21.42 -9.31
CA ASN A 130 19.72 22.08 -10.01
C ASN A 130 18.44 21.24 -10.21
N ALA A 131 18.28 20.15 -9.44
CA ALA A 131 17.09 19.33 -9.36
C ALA A 131 16.49 19.37 -7.96
N GLN A 132 15.20 19.03 -7.86
CA GLN A 132 14.48 18.88 -6.61
C GLN A 132 14.18 17.40 -6.39
N TYR A 133 14.47 16.92 -5.19
CA TYR A 133 14.24 15.55 -4.75
C TYR A 133 13.34 15.55 -3.52
N SER A 134 12.22 14.88 -3.60
CA SER A 134 11.27 14.77 -2.49
C SER A 134 11.45 13.45 -1.74
N VAL A 135 11.43 13.52 -0.42
CA VAL A 135 11.29 12.37 0.47
C VAL A 135 9.98 12.53 1.22
N PRO A 136 8.89 12.00 0.66
CA PRO A 136 7.56 12.30 1.16
C PRO A 136 7.33 11.68 2.54
N ARG A 137 6.59 12.41 3.40
CA ARG A 137 6.14 11.96 4.72
C ARG A 137 7.25 11.35 5.59
N SER A 138 8.47 11.86 5.44
CA SER A 138 9.69 11.24 5.96
C SER A 138 10.21 11.84 7.26
N VAL A 139 9.63 12.95 7.72
CA VAL A 139 10.01 13.59 8.97
C VAL A 139 8.77 13.78 9.84
N TRP A 140 8.77 13.14 11.00
CA TRP A 140 7.72 13.29 11.99
C TRP A 140 8.22 14.18 13.12
N ILE A 141 7.67 15.39 13.17
CA ILE A 141 7.95 16.38 14.22
C ILE A 141 6.99 16.16 15.38
N ILE A 142 7.53 15.94 16.57
CA ILE A 142 6.72 15.76 17.79
C ILE A 142 7.42 16.37 19.00
N LYS A 143 6.75 17.29 19.69
CA LYS A 143 7.28 17.93 20.91
C LYS A 143 7.20 17.00 22.10
N GLN A 144 6.01 16.50 22.39
CA GLN A 144 5.73 15.64 23.54
C GLN A 144 4.48 14.81 23.27
N LEU A 145 4.49 13.58 23.75
CA LEU A 145 3.28 12.77 23.85
C LEU A 145 2.52 13.10 25.14
N ASP A 146 1.22 12.97 25.06
CA ASP A 146 0.35 12.90 26.24
C ASP A 146 0.65 11.62 27.06
N ASN A 147 -0.21 11.29 28.01
CA ASN A 147 -0.04 10.13 28.87
C ASN A 147 -0.31 8.78 28.16
N LYS A 148 -0.60 8.80 26.87
CA LYS A 148 -0.88 7.61 26.07
C LYS A 148 -0.36 7.71 24.65
N LEU A 149 0.00 6.57 24.09
CA LEU A 149 0.31 6.39 22.68
C LEU A 149 -0.78 5.53 22.03
N ARG A 150 -1.62 6.13 21.18
CA ARG A 150 -2.61 5.37 20.40
C ARG A 150 -1.98 4.83 19.14
N VAL A 151 -2.01 3.53 18.99
CA VAL A 151 -1.43 2.80 17.84
C VAL A 151 -2.55 2.11 17.08
N VAL A 152 -2.59 2.33 15.77
CA VAL A 152 -3.34 1.49 14.83
C VAL A 152 -2.36 0.57 14.13
N VAL A 153 -2.68 -0.71 14.06
CA VAL A 153 -1.86 -1.72 13.36
C VAL A 153 -2.61 -2.27 12.17
N MET A 154 -1.94 -2.31 11.04
CA MET A 154 -2.36 -2.96 9.82
C MET A 154 -1.28 -3.94 9.38
N SER A 155 -1.67 -5.03 8.75
CA SER A 155 -0.77 -5.98 8.13
C SER A 155 -1.37 -6.52 6.85
N ASP A 156 -0.53 -7.10 6.00
CA ASP A 156 -0.98 -7.88 4.86
C ASP A 156 -1.94 -7.06 3.96
N LEU A 157 -1.48 -5.87 3.57
CA LEU A 157 -2.20 -4.96 2.68
C LEU A 157 -2.27 -5.51 1.25
N HIS A 158 -1.23 -6.24 0.80
CA HIS A 158 -1.16 -6.91 -0.49
C HIS A 158 -1.67 -6.06 -1.64
N PHE A 159 -1.04 -4.90 -1.89
CA PHE A 159 -1.39 -4.10 -3.06
C PHE A 159 -1.27 -4.96 -4.33
N GLY A 160 -2.37 -5.04 -5.07
CA GLY A 160 -2.49 -5.86 -6.27
C GLY A 160 -3.18 -7.21 -6.07
N ALA A 161 -3.63 -7.54 -4.86
CA ALA A 161 -4.47 -8.70 -4.58
C ALA A 161 -5.68 -8.32 -3.74
N GLY A 162 -6.54 -9.29 -3.46
CA GLY A 162 -7.71 -9.13 -2.61
C GLY A 162 -8.38 -10.48 -2.34
N PRO A 163 -9.37 -10.54 -1.42
CA PRO A 163 -9.98 -11.80 -1.01
C PRO A 163 -10.75 -12.51 -2.12
N VAL A 164 -11.28 -11.78 -3.08
CA VAL A 164 -11.99 -12.33 -4.27
C VAL A 164 -11.28 -11.89 -5.54
N ASN A 165 -10.92 -10.62 -5.61
CA ASN A 165 -10.20 -9.98 -6.72
C ASN A 165 -9.51 -8.71 -6.22
N VAL A 166 -8.73 -8.06 -7.09
CA VAL A 166 -7.98 -6.84 -6.75
C VAL A 166 -8.92 -5.72 -6.29
N THR A 167 -10.06 -5.54 -6.96
CA THR A 167 -11.04 -4.48 -6.62
C THR A 167 -11.59 -4.63 -5.21
N THR A 168 -11.91 -5.86 -4.78
CA THR A 168 -12.36 -6.11 -3.39
C THR A 168 -11.26 -5.84 -2.38
N GLY A 169 -10.00 -6.15 -2.74
CA GLY A 169 -8.84 -5.78 -1.93
C GLY A 169 -8.69 -4.27 -1.80
N ASP A 170 -8.87 -3.53 -2.89
CA ASP A 170 -8.79 -2.06 -2.89
C ASP A 170 -9.90 -1.42 -2.04
N ILE A 171 -11.12 -1.92 -2.14
CA ILE A 171 -12.22 -1.47 -1.26
C ILE A 171 -11.86 -1.71 0.21
N ASN A 172 -11.29 -2.86 0.56
CA ASN A 172 -10.87 -3.15 1.91
C ASN A 172 -9.72 -2.21 2.36
N ARG A 173 -8.73 -1.94 1.51
CA ARG A 173 -7.65 -0.98 1.79
C ARG A 173 -8.19 0.42 2.06
N TYR A 174 -9.05 0.96 1.19
CA TYR A 174 -9.67 2.26 1.43
C TYR A 174 -10.54 2.27 2.69
N SER A 175 -11.28 1.19 2.94
CA SER A 175 -12.08 1.04 4.16
C SER A 175 -11.20 1.02 5.42
N ALA A 176 -10.05 0.33 5.36
CA ALA A 176 -9.07 0.32 6.43
C ALA A 176 -8.48 1.72 6.68
N ALA A 177 -8.20 2.50 5.61
CA ALA A 177 -7.71 3.87 5.73
C ALA A 177 -8.73 4.80 6.41
N VAL A 178 -9.99 4.77 5.97
CA VAL A 178 -11.06 5.56 6.58
C VAL A 178 -11.27 5.16 8.05
N LEU A 179 -11.30 3.87 8.32
CA LEU A 179 -11.45 3.36 9.69
C LEU A 179 -10.28 3.75 10.57
N ALA A 180 -9.04 3.60 10.11
CA ALA A 180 -7.84 4.01 10.84
C ALA A 180 -7.86 5.50 11.17
N THR A 181 -8.22 6.34 10.19
CA THR A 181 -8.34 7.79 10.40
C THR A 181 -9.39 8.10 11.47
N SER A 182 -10.54 7.40 11.45
CA SER A 182 -11.61 7.60 12.44
C SER A 182 -11.23 7.15 13.86
N LEU A 183 -10.21 6.31 14.01
CA LEU A 183 -9.67 5.89 15.30
C LEU A 183 -8.72 6.92 15.93
N ASN A 184 -8.36 7.97 15.18
CA ASN A 184 -7.49 9.07 15.61
C ASN A 184 -6.19 8.58 16.27
N PRO A 185 -5.32 7.84 15.55
CA PRO A 185 -4.09 7.28 16.11
C PRO A 185 -3.02 8.35 16.31
N THR A 186 -2.06 8.09 17.19
CA THR A 186 -0.79 8.83 17.25
C THR A 186 0.14 8.38 16.13
N LEU A 187 0.14 7.07 15.83
CA LEU A 187 0.89 6.48 14.72
C LEU A 187 0.18 5.23 14.18
N ILE A 188 0.53 4.88 12.95
CA ILE A 188 0.09 3.65 12.29
C ILE A 188 1.31 2.73 12.12
N LEU A 189 1.18 1.47 12.51
CA LEU A 189 2.16 0.42 12.27
C LEU A 189 1.73 -0.48 11.11
N TRP A 190 2.66 -0.75 10.18
CA TRP A 190 2.46 -1.73 9.12
C TRP A 190 3.36 -2.94 9.36
N ALA A 191 2.75 -4.08 9.63
CA ALA A 191 3.46 -5.30 10.00
C ALA A 191 3.77 -6.21 8.79
N GLY A 192 4.09 -5.63 7.64
CA GLY A 192 4.59 -6.34 6.46
C GLY A 192 3.52 -6.72 5.43
N ASP A 193 3.97 -7.33 4.34
CA ASP A 193 3.20 -7.72 3.15
C ASP A 193 2.39 -6.56 2.57
N ILE A 194 3.12 -5.51 2.22
CA ILE A 194 2.55 -4.29 1.66
C ILE A 194 2.18 -4.52 0.20
N ALA A 195 3.11 -5.02 -0.62
CA ALA A 195 2.85 -5.43 -2.00
C ALA A 195 2.58 -6.95 -2.06
N ASP A 196 1.69 -7.39 -2.99
CA ASP A 196 1.38 -8.80 -3.15
C ASP A 196 2.49 -9.57 -3.86
N THR A 197 3.10 -8.97 -4.87
CA THR A 197 4.19 -9.59 -5.64
C THR A 197 5.25 -8.57 -5.96
N ALA A 198 6.41 -8.76 -5.42
CA ALA A 198 7.50 -7.79 -5.54
C ALA A 198 8.16 -7.73 -6.92
N SER A 199 8.00 -8.74 -7.77
CA SER A 199 8.51 -8.71 -9.15
C SER A 199 7.78 -7.71 -10.06
N GLU A 200 6.54 -7.32 -9.69
CA GLU A 200 5.75 -6.30 -10.36
C GLU A 200 5.73 -4.97 -9.57
N SER A 201 6.70 -4.75 -8.77
CA SER A 201 6.70 -3.98 -7.56
C SER A 201 6.65 -2.46 -7.72
N GLU A 202 7.18 -1.90 -8.80
CA GLU A 202 7.20 -0.43 -8.93
C GLU A 202 5.79 0.15 -8.96
N THR A 203 4.91 -0.45 -9.75
CA THR A 203 3.49 -0.05 -9.82
C THR A 203 2.79 -0.19 -8.47
N ARG A 204 3.02 -1.30 -7.78
CA ARG A 204 2.37 -1.58 -6.50
C ARG A 204 2.87 -0.67 -5.40
N LEU A 205 4.15 -0.36 -5.38
CA LEU A 205 4.72 0.59 -4.43
C LEU A 205 4.28 2.03 -4.70
N ALA A 206 4.06 2.41 -5.96
CA ALA A 206 3.43 3.69 -6.29
C ALA A 206 1.98 3.77 -5.76
N GLN A 207 1.22 2.67 -5.87
CA GLN A 207 -0.12 2.57 -5.27
C GLN A 207 -0.06 2.70 -3.74
N THR A 208 0.91 2.05 -3.11
CA THR A 208 1.17 2.17 -1.66
C THR A 208 1.39 3.63 -1.26
N TYR A 209 2.19 4.35 -2.02
CA TYR A 209 2.45 5.76 -1.76
C TYR A 209 1.17 6.60 -1.80
N ARG A 210 0.33 6.43 -2.82
CA ARG A 210 -0.98 7.10 -2.92
C ARG A 210 -1.89 6.77 -1.74
N TYR A 211 -1.86 5.53 -1.32
CA TYR A 211 -2.62 5.07 -0.16
C TYR A 211 -2.15 5.75 1.14
N MET A 212 -0.84 5.90 1.33
CA MET A 212 -0.29 6.60 2.49
C MET A 212 -0.73 8.07 2.56
N MET A 213 -1.00 8.71 1.41
CA MET A 213 -1.51 10.09 1.37
C MET A 213 -2.93 10.23 1.92
N LEU A 214 -3.66 9.13 2.15
CA LEU A 214 -4.95 9.16 2.84
C LEU A 214 -4.83 9.42 4.35
N TYR A 215 -3.63 9.31 4.92
CA TYR A 215 -3.39 9.49 6.34
C TYR A 215 -2.77 10.84 6.65
N SER A 216 -3.21 11.46 7.74
CA SER A 216 -2.51 12.62 8.35
C SER A 216 -1.49 12.17 9.40
N TYR A 217 -1.42 10.87 9.71
CA TYR A 217 -0.61 10.28 10.78
C TYR A 217 0.66 9.64 10.22
N PRO A 218 1.76 9.58 11.00
CA PRO A 218 2.97 8.88 10.58
C PRO A 218 2.70 7.38 10.42
N VAL A 219 3.39 6.75 9.48
CA VAL A 219 3.39 5.31 9.28
C VAL A 219 4.77 4.78 9.58
N LEU A 220 4.87 3.76 10.43
CA LEU A 220 6.09 3.00 10.70
C LEU A 220 5.86 1.56 10.24
N GLY A 221 6.59 1.11 9.23
CA GLY A 221 6.36 -0.17 8.60
C GLY A 221 7.62 -0.99 8.38
N VAL A 222 7.44 -2.29 8.27
CA VAL A 222 8.47 -3.26 7.89
C VAL A 222 8.03 -4.02 6.65
N PRO A 223 8.94 -4.54 5.82
CA PRO A 223 8.55 -5.43 4.73
C PRO A 223 8.14 -6.81 5.24
N GLY A 224 7.27 -7.50 4.50
CA GLY A 224 6.93 -8.90 4.66
C GLY A 224 7.59 -9.78 3.60
N ASN A 225 7.17 -11.06 3.52
CA ASN A 225 7.74 -12.00 2.55
C ASN A 225 7.28 -11.70 1.11
N HIS A 226 6.11 -11.13 0.91
CA HIS A 226 5.63 -10.69 -0.40
C HIS A 226 6.33 -9.42 -0.90
N ASP A 227 6.95 -8.62 -0.03
CA ASP A 227 7.74 -7.43 -0.39
C ASP A 227 9.15 -7.76 -0.93
N HIS A 228 9.44 -9.01 -1.16
CA HIS A 228 10.56 -9.66 -1.84
C HIS A 228 11.90 -8.95 -1.76
N LEU A 229 12.83 -9.51 -0.97
CA LEU A 229 14.21 -9.05 -0.76
C LEU A 229 14.37 -7.59 -0.29
N GLY A 230 13.29 -6.82 -0.17
CA GLY A 230 13.32 -5.43 0.31
C GLY A 230 14.04 -4.42 -0.60
N GLU A 231 14.48 -4.78 -1.80
CA GLU A 231 15.20 -3.86 -2.69
C GLU A 231 14.32 -2.71 -3.15
N ASN A 232 13.16 -3.03 -3.74
CA ASN A 232 12.20 -2.00 -4.15
C ASN A 232 11.55 -1.32 -2.93
N TYR A 233 11.39 -2.04 -1.82
CA TYR A 233 10.95 -1.44 -0.57
C TYR A 233 11.90 -0.32 -0.15
N ARG A 234 13.22 -0.58 -0.10
CA ARG A 234 14.24 0.44 0.24
C ARG A 234 14.24 1.61 -0.73
N LYS A 235 14.05 1.32 -2.01
CA LYS A 235 14.08 2.33 -3.08
C LYS A 235 12.95 3.36 -2.95
N TYR A 236 11.75 2.95 -2.52
CA TYR A 236 10.55 3.78 -2.55
C TYR A 236 9.91 4.06 -1.19
N LEU A 237 10.07 3.18 -0.22
CA LEU A 237 9.39 3.27 1.07
C LEU A 237 10.33 3.58 2.24
N GLY A 238 11.62 3.28 2.11
CA GLY A 238 12.62 3.53 3.12
C GLY A 238 13.31 2.27 3.63
N PRO A 239 14.07 2.37 4.74
CA PRO A 239 14.84 1.25 5.26
C PRO A 239 13.97 0.08 5.72
N THR A 240 14.48 -1.14 5.55
CA THR A 240 13.79 -2.37 5.96
C THR A 240 13.90 -2.66 7.45
N ARG A 241 14.85 -2.00 8.13
CA ARG A 241 15.04 -2.03 9.59
C ARG A 241 15.33 -0.63 10.10
N TRP A 242 14.79 -0.30 11.25
CA TRP A 242 14.90 1.03 11.83
C TRP A 242 14.58 1.02 13.32
N ALA A 243 15.06 2.03 14.07
CA ALA A 243 14.69 2.31 15.43
C ALA A 243 14.29 3.78 15.57
N ARG A 244 13.17 4.04 16.24
CA ARG A 244 12.63 5.39 16.43
C ARG A 244 12.22 5.61 17.88
N VAL A 245 12.74 6.68 18.48
CA VAL A 245 12.36 7.09 19.85
C VAL A 245 11.30 8.18 19.75
N ILE A 246 10.16 7.96 20.38
CA ILE A 246 9.03 8.88 20.39
C ILE A 246 8.97 9.56 21.75
N SER A 247 9.21 10.89 21.78
CA SER A 247 9.15 11.73 22.99
C SER A 247 9.92 11.19 24.20
N ASN A 248 11.03 10.47 23.99
CA ASN A 248 11.81 9.80 25.04
C ASN A 248 10.98 8.81 25.93
N LYS A 249 9.79 8.44 25.49
CA LYS A 249 8.87 7.55 26.22
C LYS A 249 8.74 6.17 25.61
N THR A 250 8.74 6.10 24.27
CA THR A 250 8.53 4.85 23.56
C THR A 250 9.59 4.67 22.47
N LEU A 251 10.27 3.54 22.48
CA LEU A 251 11.13 3.06 21.41
C LEU A 251 10.33 2.12 20.51
N VAL A 252 10.28 2.40 19.23
CA VAL A 252 9.70 1.48 18.24
C VAL A 252 10.84 0.99 17.35
N ILE A 253 10.95 -0.33 17.19
CA ILE A 253 12.00 -0.99 16.41
C ILE A 253 11.33 -1.82 15.34
N GLY A 254 11.63 -1.56 14.06
CA GLY A 254 11.27 -2.41 12.94
C GLY A 254 12.41 -3.35 12.58
N ILE A 255 12.12 -4.65 12.45
CA ILE A 255 13.08 -5.67 12.02
C ILE A 255 12.55 -6.46 10.83
N TYR A 256 13.47 -6.81 9.91
CA TYR A 256 13.14 -7.54 8.70
C TYR A 256 13.31 -9.04 8.92
N THR A 257 12.22 -9.77 9.07
CA THR A 257 12.21 -11.20 9.36
C THR A 257 12.06 -12.10 8.13
N THR A 258 12.03 -11.55 6.94
CA THR A 258 11.76 -12.33 5.71
C THR A 258 12.76 -12.06 4.58
N PRO A 259 14.08 -12.04 4.84
CA PRO A 259 15.05 -11.59 3.84
C PRO A 259 15.18 -12.49 2.61
N TYR A 260 14.65 -13.72 2.64
CA TYR A 260 14.89 -14.71 1.58
C TYR A 260 13.66 -15.40 1.02
N PHE A 261 12.44 -14.98 1.31
CA PHE A 261 11.22 -15.72 0.89
C PHE A 261 11.22 -17.22 1.28
N ILE A 262 12.06 -17.62 2.24
CA ILE A 262 12.20 -18.99 2.71
C ILE A 262 11.60 -19.07 4.11
N GLU A 263 10.47 -19.71 4.25
CA GLU A 263 9.66 -19.80 5.47
C GLU A 263 10.40 -20.41 6.69
N ASN A 264 11.58 -20.98 6.52
CA ASN A 264 12.29 -21.71 7.60
C ASN A 264 13.55 -21.02 8.13
N ASN A 265 13.93 -19.84 7.59
CA ASN A 265 15.08 -19.07 8.05
C ASN A 265 14.67 -17.61 8.28
N VAL A 266 14.05 -17.39 9.39
CA VAL A 266 13.20 -16.25 9.68
C VAL A 266 13.94 -14.94 9.90
N ILE A 267 15.18 -14.98 10.36
CA ILE A 267 15.93 -13.77 10.71
C ILE A 267 17.42 -14.02 10.52
N THR A 268 18.11 -13.02 9.98
CA THR A 268 19.56 -13.06 9.89
C THR A 268 20.21 -12.63 11.21
N TRP A 269 21.48 -13.03 11.43
CA TRP A 269 22.22 -12.56 12.58
C TRP A 269 22.47 -11.04 12.55
N ASP A 270 22.57 -10.43 11.37
CA ASP A 270 22.70 -8.97 11.23
C ASP A 270 21.45 -8.23 11.74
N GLU A 271 20.26 -8.79 11.54
CA GLU A 271 19.01 -8.25 12.10
C GLU A 271 18.97 -8.42 13.63
N ILE A 272 19.47 -9.55 14.15
CA ILE A 272 19.54 -9.79 15.60
C ILE A 272 20.53 -8.82 16.25
N VAL A 273 21.70 -8.62 15.65
CA VAL A 273 22.72 -7.65 16.13
C VAL A 273 22.12 -6.24 16.12
N PHE A 274 21.45 -5.86 15.05
CA PHE A 274 20.76 -4.56 14.99
C PHE A 274 19.71 -4.40 16.11
N LEU A 275 18.89 -5.44 16.34
CA LEU A 275 17.89 -5.43 17.42
C LEU A 275 18.55 -5.26 18.79
N GLU A 276 19.62 -6.03 19.06
CA GLU A 276 20.37 -5.95 20.31
C GLU A 276 20.98 -4.57 20.52
N GLU A 277 21.63 -4.02 19.49
CA GLU A 277 22.22 -2.68 19.53
C GLU A 277 21.16 -1.60 19.77
N ALA A 278 20.02 -1.67 19.09
CA ALA A 278 18.93 -0.74 19.29
C ALA A 278 18.40 -0.81 20.74
N LEU A 279 18.12 -2.01 21.24
CA LEU A 279 17.66 -2.21 22.62
C LEU A 279 18.68 -1.72 23.65
N ARG A 280 19.97 -1.97 23.44
CA ARG A 280 21.08 -1.53 24.30
C ARG A 280 21.21 0.00 24.29
N ASN A 281 21.28 0.60 23.11
CA ASN A 281 21.50 2.04 22.94
C ASN A 281 20.33 2.87 23.50
N TYR A 282 19.12 2.34 23.44
CA TYR A 282 17.91 2.99 23.93
C TYR A 282 17.33 2.29 25.15
N SER A 283 18.17 1.61 25.95
CA SER A 283 17.73 0.90 27.17
C SER A 283 17.04 1.79 28.20
N TYR A 284 17.38 3.08 28.20
CA TYR A 284 16.80 4.10 29.09
C TYR A 284 15.33 4.45 28.75
N VAL A 285 14.88 4.13 27.53
CA VAL A 285 13.49 4.39 27.12
C VAL A 285 12.56 3.38 27.81
N PRO A 286 11.52 3.82 28.54
CA PRO A 286 10.74 2.90 29.39
C PRO A 286 9.94 1.87 28.59
N TYR A 287 9.31 2.26 27.48
CA TYR A 287 8.44 1.38 26.72
C TYR A 287 9.07 1.05 25.36
N LYS A 288 8.98 -0.22 24.94
CA LYS A 288 9.61 -0.71 23.72
C LYS A 288 8.62 -1.55 22.93
N ILE A 289 8.46 -1.23 21.64
CA ILE A 289 7.60 -1.97 20.72
C ILE A 289 8.49 -2.49 19.58
N ILE A 290 8.46 -3.77 19.31
CA ILE A 290 9.12 -4.40 18.16
C ILE A 290 8.04 -4.65 17.09
N VAL A 291 8.32 -4.29 15.85
CA VAL A 291 7.47 -4.58 14.68
C VAL A 291 8.22 -5.55 13.79
N THR A 292 7.55 -6.64 13.45
CA THR A 292 8.08 -7.70 12.59
C THR A 292 6.96 -8.25 11.72
N HIS A 293 7.26 -9.03 10.68
CA HIS A 293 6.20 -9.65 9.89
C HIS A 293 5.82 -11.04 10.43
N TYR A 294 6.79 -11.92 10.65
CA TYR A 294 6.51 -13.29 11.14
C TYR A 294 6.24 -13.34 12.65
N PRO A 295 5.10 -13.92 13.07
CA PRO A 295 4.78 -14.07 14.49
C PRO A 295 5.74 -15.04 15.18
N MET A 296 6.17 -14.69 16.40
CA MET A 296 7.00 -15.58 17.22
C MET A 296 6.21 -16.74 17.81
N PHE A 297 4.94 -16.51 18.14
CA PHE A 297 4.06 -17.50 18.70
C PHE A 297 2.89 -17.79 17.78
N TYR A 298 2.44 -19.03 17.79
CA TYR A 298 1.20 -19.49 17.15
C TYR A 298 0.20 -19.91 18.24
N TYR A 299 -0.27 -18.91 18.98
CA TYR A 299 -1.06 -19.10 20.19
C TYR A 299 -1.97 -17.89 20.46
N GLN A 300 -3.05 -18.14 21.23
CA GLN A 300 -3.95 -17.12 21.73
C GLN A 300 -4.12 -17.30 23.26
N GLY A 301 -3.82 -16.26 24.06
CA GLY A 301 -3.99 -16.29 25.51
C GLY A 301 -2.72 -16.04 26.30
N GLU A 302 -2.64 -16.53 27.52
CA GLU A 302 -1.51 -16.32 28.42
C GLU A 302 -0.45 -17.40 28.26
N LEU A 303 0.82 -17.00 28.16
CA LEU A 303 1.99 -17.87 28.16
C LEU A 303 2.93 -17.52 29.32
N ILE A 304 3.46 -18.54 29.95
CA ILE A 304 4.47 -18.41 31.01
C ILE A 304 5.70 -19.20 30.59
N THR A 305 6.89 -18.62 30.71
CA THR A 305 8.13 -19.32 30.45
C THR A 305 8.54 -20.14 31.66
N ARG A 306 9.00 -21.37 31.44
CA ARG A 306 9.74 -22.15 32.42
C ARG A 306 11.19 -22.27 32.00
N TYR A 307 12.08 -22.04 32.95
CA TYR A 307 13.54 -22.11 32.81
C TYR A 307 14.12 -23.26 33.62
N ASP A 308 13.48 -24.43 33.64
CA ASP A 308 13.92 -25.53 34.48
C ASP A 308 15.24 -26.19 34.03
N ASP A 309 15.72 -25.89 32.78
CA ASP A 309 16.86 -26.60 32.19
C ASP A 309 17.65 -25.85 31.11
N GLU A 310 17.80 -24.55 31.16
CA GLU A 310 18.42 -23.70 30.11
C GLU A 310 17.63 -23.71 28.77
N SER A 311 16.62 -24.56 28.62
CA SER A 311 15.74 -24.56 27.47
C SER A 311 14.60 -23.59 27.70
N LEU A 312 14.66 -22.42 27.04
CA LEU A 312 13.54 -21.49 26.95
C LEU A 312 12.36 -22.18 26.25
N GLN A 313 11.51 -22.84 27.06
CA GLN A 313 10.27 -23.43 26.57
C GLN A 313 9.09 -22.60 27.09
N PRO A 314 8.42 -21.81 26.23
CA PRO A 314 7.12 -21.24 26.61
C PRO A 314 6.17 -22.40 26.90
N TYR A 315 5.61 -22.39 28.11
CA TYR A 315 4.74 -23.48 28.57
C TYR A 315 3.26 -23.12 28.40
N THR A 316 2.53 -24.03 27.73
CA THR A 316 1.08 -24.08 27.81
C THR A 316 0.67 -25.30 28.62
N GLN A 317 -0.41 -25.19 29.41
CA GLN A 317 -1.07 -26.37 29.97
C GLN A 317 -1.71 -27.18 28.83
N GLY A 318 -0.90 -27.89 28.06
CA GLY A 318 -1.35 -28.66 26.90
C GLY A 318 -0.23 -28.90 25.90
N SER A 319 -0.24 -30.00 25.25
CA SER A 319 0.86 -30.68 24.58
C SER A 319 1.46 -30.07 23.32
N SER A 320 1.25 -28.80 22.97
CA SER A 320 1.81 -28.22 21.75
C SER A 320 2.77 -27.08 22.07
N THR A 321 3.92 -27.08 21.43
CA THR A 321 4.88 -25.98 21.48
C THR A 321 4.21 -24.73 20.87
N PRO A 322 4.09 -23.61 21.59
CA PRO A 322 3.44 -22.41 21.08
C PRO A 322 4.33 -21.62 20.11
N VAL A 323 5.59 -22.00 19.93
CA VAL A 323 6.51 -21.36 19.00
C VAL A 323 6.00 -21.56 17.57
N SER A 324 5.90 -20.49 16.82
CA SER A 324 5.41 -20.55 15.46
C SER A 324 6.34 -21.39 14.56
N SER A 325 5.79 -22.04 13.54
CA SER A 325 6.56 -22.80 12.56
C SER A 325 7.64 -21.97 11.87
N TYR A 326 7.39 -20.69 11.71
CA TYR A 326 8.34 -19.75 11.10
C TYR A 326 9.63 -19.59 11.93
N TRP A 327 9.55 -19.63 13.24
CA TRP A 327 10.70 -19.50 14.15
C TRP A 327 11.27 -20.84 14.62
N SER A 328 10.48 -21.91 14.60
CA SER A 328 10.90 -23.22 15.10
C SER A 328 12.05 -23.84 14.29
N GLY A 329 12.23 -23.43 13.03
CA GLY A 329 13.36 -23.86 12.19
C GLY A 329 14.73 -23.31 12.68
N ASN A 330 14.75 -22.23 13.45
CA ASN A 330 15.94 -21.64 14.06
C ASN A 330 15.72 -21.31 15.54
N MET A 331 15.62 -22.34 16.37
CA MET A 331 15.39 -22.19 17.81
C MET A 331 16.50 -21.41 18.53
N THR A 332 17.72 -21.40 18.01
CA THR A 332 18.81 -20.59 18.57
C THR A 332 18.52 -19.10 18.42
N ALA A 333 18.14 -18.67 17.24
CA ALA A 333 17.72 -17.27 17.00
C ALA A 333 16.46 -16.92 17.81
N PHE A 334 15.46 -17.81 17.84
CA PHE A 334 14.24 -17.61 18.62
C PHE A 334 14.55 -17.36 20.10
N ARG A 335 15.34 -18.24 20.72
CA ARG A 335 15.71 -18.14 22.15
C ARG A 335 16.51 -16.87 22.43
N TYR A 336 17.43 -16.52 21.52
CA TYR A 336 18.24 -15.32 21.69
C TYR A 336 17.36 -14.05 21.62
N VAL A 337 16.50 -13.95 20.63
CA VAL A 337 15.56 -12.80 20.49
C VAL A 337 14.59 -12.74 21.67
N LEU A 338 14.04 -13.89 22.11
CA LEU A 338 13.17 -13.92 23.28
C LEU A 338 13.90 -13.46 24.55
N LYS A 339 15.17 -13.87 24.70
CA LYS A 339 16.02 -13.40 25.80
C LYS A 339 16.24 -11.89 25.76
N LEU A 340 16.49 -11.30 24.59
CA LEU A 340 16.58 -9.84 24.43
C LEU A 340 15.28 -9.14 24.82
N ILE A 341 14.13 -9.68 24.39
CA ILE A 341 12.79 -9.16 24.73
C ILE A 341 12.61 -9.10 26.25
N GLU A 342 12.99 -10.17 26.95
CA GLU A 342 12.91 -10.24 28.41
C GLU A 342 13.92 -9.31 29.10
N ASP A 343 15.21 -9.35 28.71
CA ASP A 343 16.28 -8.58 29.35
C ASP A 343 16.05 -7.07 29.26
N TYR A 344 15.47 -6.62 28.14
CA TYR A 344 15.21 -5.20 27.91
C TYR A 344 13.75 -4.80 28.22
N ASN A 345 12.96 -5.70 28.79
CA ASN A 345 11.55 -5.46 29.16
C ASN A 345 10.74 -4.86 27.99
N VAL A 346 10.72 -5.56 26.86
CA VAL A 346 9.96 -5.15 25.70
C VAL A 346 8.46 -5.20 26.02
N THR A 347 7.77 -4.10 25.80
CA THR A 347 6.33 -3.97 26.12
C THR A 347 5.46 -4.75 25.14
N ALA A 348 5.72 -4.63 23.84
CA ALA A 348 4.93 -5.31 22.83
C ALA A 348 5.78 -5.78 21.62
N VAL A 349 5.35 -6.89 21.00
CA VAL A 349 5.84 -7.37 19.70
C VAL A 349 4.64 -7.48 18.77
N ILE A 350 4.71 -6.78 17.65
CA ILE A 350 3.63 -6.68 16.67
C ILE A 350 4.01 -7.48 15.43
N SER A 351 3.08 -8.29 14.91
CA SER A 351 3.31 -9.11 13.71
C SER A 351 2.04 -9.29 12.86
N GLY A 352 2.19 -9.89 11.66
CA GLY A 352 1.12 -10.19 10.72
C GLY A 352 1.22 -11.60 10.14
N HIS A 353 1.21 -11.70 8.80
CA HIS A 353 1.53 -12.88 7.99
C HIS A 353 0.47 -14.00 7.98
N ILE A 354 -0.03 -14.41 9.14
CA ILE A 354 -0.94 -15.58 9.24
C ILE A 354 -2.41 -15.23 8.98
N HIS A 355 -2.72 -13.98 8.71
CA HIS A 355 -4.07 -13.46 8.39
C HIS A 355 -5.14 -13.77 9.46
N VAL A 356 -4.74 -13.99 10.71
CA VAL A 356 -5.63 -14.17 11.84
C VAL A 356 -5.12 -13.44 13.07
N ASP A 357 -6.03 -12.99 13.93
CA ASP A 357 -5.63 -12.40 15.21
C ASP A 357 -5.19 -13.47 16.19
N GLN A 358 -4.04 -13.22 16.83
CA GLN A 358 -3.57 -13.99 17.97
C GLN A 358 -2.90 -13.03 18.98
N TYR A 359 -3.51 -12.88 20.14
CA TYR A 359 -3.00 -12.01 21.19
C TYR A 359 -2.46 -12.85 22.34
N VAL A 360 -1.17 -12.70 22.62
CA VAL A 360 -0.47 -13.44 23.65
C VAL A 360 0.03 -12.48 24.71
N LYS A 361 -0.35 -12.73 25.98
CA LYS A 361 0.28 -12.12 27.13
C LYS A 361 1.34 -13.07 27.66
N TYR A 362 2.59 -12.74 27.42
CA TYR A 362 3.74 -13.53 27.77
C TYR A 362 4.37 -13.03 29.08
N THR A 363 4.54 -13.91 30.07
CA THR A 363 5.20 -13.58 31.33
C THR A 363 6.49 -14.40 31.47
N SER A 364 7.62 -13.71 31.57
CA SER A 364 8.92 -14.33 31.85
C SER A 364 9.05 -14.65 33.33
N THR A 365 9.31 -15.93 33.67
CA THR A 365 9.65 -16.31 35.05
C THR A 365 11.08 -15.92 35.44
N ARG A 366 11.93 -15.64 34.47
CA ARG A 366 13.34 -15.24 34.68
C ARG A 366 13.47 -13.78 35.12
N THR A 367 12.76 -12.88 34.45
CA THR A 367 12.83 -11.43 34.67
C THR A 367 11.61 -10.85 35.37
N ASN A 368 10.55 -11.65 35.52
CA ASN A 368 9.24 -11.21 36.00
C ASN A 368 8.64 -10.05 35.17
N THR A 369 8.96 -10.03 33.86
CA THR A 369 8.46 -9.03 32.92
C THR A 369 7.28 -9.60 32.12
N THR A 370 6.41 -8.72 31.64
CA THR A 370 5.29 -9.08 30.75
C THR A 370 5.46 -8.42 29.41
N THR A 371 5.38 -9.21 28.33
CA THR A 371 5.39 -8.74 26.95
C THR A 371 4.08 -9.15 26.24
N TYR A 372 3.51 -8.22 25.48
CA TYR A 372 2.31 -8.47 24.68
C TYR A 372 2.70 -8.79 23.23
N PHE A 373 2.47 -10.03 22.78
CA PHE A 373 2.63 -10.40 21.38
C PHE A 373 1.28 -10.26 20.69
N ILE A 374 1.20 -9.37 19.71
CA ILE A 374 -0.03 -9.07 18.98
C ILE A 374 0.19 -9.41 17.51
N THR A 375 -0.33 -10.54 17.10
CA THR A 375 -0.42 -10.89 15.67
C THR A 375 -1.78 -10.42 15.17
N VAL A 376 -1.76 -9.62 14.10
CA VAL A 376 -2.97 -9.01 13.54
C VAL A 376 -3.40 -9.73 12.27
N THR A 377 -4.71 -9.75 12.03
CA THR A 377 -5.26 -10.27 10.79
C THR A 377 -4.91 -9.37 9.61
N THR A 378 -5.10 -9.86 8.39
CA THR A 378 -4.92 -9.08 7.16
C THR A 378 -5.89 -7.91 7.10
N ALA A 379 -5.44 -6.77 6.59
CA ALA A 379 -6.31 -5.63 6.33
C ALA A 379 -7.10 -5.76 5.02
N ALA A 380 -6.57 -6.48 4.01
CA ALA A 380 -7.15 -6.41 2.67
C ALA A 380 -7.14 -7.70 1.85
N HIS A 381 -6.41 -8.74 2.26
CA HIS A 381 -6.19 -9.95 1.45
C HIS A 381 -6.43 -11.22 2.26
N GLY A 382 -6.40 -12.37 1.54
CA GLY A 382 -6.41 -13.70 2.09
C GLY A 382 -7.80 -14.29 2.36
N SER A 383 -7.81 -15.59 2.61
CA SER A 383 -9.00 -16.38 2.91
C SER A 383 -9.34 -16.40 4.40
N SER A 384 -8.86 -15.42 5.16
CA SER A 384 -9.18 -15.28 6.57
C SER A 384 -10.68 -15.09 6.81
N THR A 385 -11.12 -15.43 8.00
CA THR A 385 -12.53 -15.28 8.39
C THR A 385 -13.02 -13.84 8.31
N TYR A 386 -12.11 -12.86 8.47
CA TYR A 386 -12.39 -11.44 8.29
C TYR A 386 -11.09 -10.65 8.08
N GLN A 387 -11.20 -9.49 7.43
CA GLN A 387 -10.15 -8.50 7.32
C GLN A 387 -10.36 -7.45 8.43
N GLY A 388 -9.29 -7.01 9.05
CA GLY A 388 -9.39 -6.11 10.20
C GLY A 388 -8.16 -5.27 10.44
N ILE A 389 -8.30 -4.28 11.31
CA ILE A 389 -7.22 -3.47 11.86
C ILE A 389 -7.27 -3.49 13.37
N THR A 390 -6.12 -3.55 14.02
CA THR A 390 -6.02 -3.52 15.48
C THR A 390 -5.80 -2.10 15.96
N VAL A 391 -6.43 -1.72 17.06
CA VAL A 391 -6.16 -0.45 17.76
C VAL A 391 -5.93 -0.70 19.24
N PHE A 392 -4.86 -0.12 19.77
CA PHE A 392 -4.60 -0.10 21.22
C PHE A 392 -4.02 1.24 21.67
N ASP A 393 -4.26 1.57 22.93
CA ASP A 393 -3.62 2.66 23.64
C ASP A 393 -2.57 2.05 24.57
N LEU A 394 -1.30 2.45 24.45
CA LEU A 394 -0.27 2.20 25.45
C LEU A 394 -0.31 3.34 26.47
N ASP A 395 -0.63 3.03 27.72
CA ASP A 395 -0.54 3.97 28.82
C ASP A 395 0.93 4.24 29.15
N LEU A 396 1.36 5.49 29.00
CA LEU A 396 2.77 5.89 29.20
C LEU A 396 3.15 6.13 30.67
N ASN A 397 2.25 5.84 31.60
CA ASN A 397 2.55 5.84 33.04
C ASN A 397 2.68 4.42 33.59
N THR A 398 1.87 3.48 33.09
CA THR A 398 1.80 2.11 33.61
C THR A 398 2.41 1.06 32.69
N GLY A 399 2.47 1.33 31.38
CA GLY A 399 2.87 0.36 30.35
C GLY A 399 1.77 -0.62 29.94
N GLU A 400 0.56 -0.42 30.45
CA GLU A 400 -0.57 -1.29 30.11
C GLU A 400 -1.10 -0.99 28.70
N LEU A 401 -1.52 -2.06 28.02
CA LEU A 401 -2.23 -1.96 26.75
C LEU A 401 -3.74 -1.96 27.00
N MET A 402 -4.40 -0.94 26.51
CA MET A 402 -5.85 -0.79 26.54
C MET A 402 -6.42 -0.83 25.12
N PHE A 403 -7.58 -1.43 24.94
CA PHE A 403 -8.25 -1.48 23.65
C PHE A 403 -9.44 -0.52 23.66
N PRO A 404 -9.31 0.67 23.01
CA PRO A 404 -10.34 1.71 23.03
C PRO A 404 -11.59 1.32 22.24
N VAL A 405 -11.44 0.44 21.26
CA VAL A 405 -12.54 -0.09 20.45
C VAL A 405 -12.49 -1.62 20.51
N LYS A 406 -13.59 -2.20 20.96
CA LYS A 406 -13.75 -3.66 21.09
C LYS A 406 -14.88 -4.11 20.17
N PRO A 407 -14.58 -4.80 19.06
CA PRO A 407 -15.62 -5.33 18.19
C PRO A 407 -16.44 -6.44 18.88
N PRO A 408 -17.63 -6.77 18.38
CA PRO A 408 -18.37 -7.93 18.85
C PRO A 408 -17.51 -9.21 18.78
N GLY A 409 -17.43 -9.94 19.89
CA GLY A 409 -16.57 -11.14 19.98
C GLY A 409 -15.13 -10.87 20.40
N PHE A 410 -14.76 -9.63 20.75
CA PHE A 410 -13.44 -9.30 21.28
C PHE A 410 -13.13 -10.09 22.55
N ILE A 411 -12.01 -10.80 22.58
CA ILE A 411 -11.55 -11.60 23.73
C ILE A 411 -10.25 -11.07 24.35
N GLY A 412 -9.51 -10.19 23.65
CA GLY A 412 -8.23 -9.66 24.09
C GLY A 412 -7.19 -10.76 24.30
N PHE A 413 -6.55 -10.78 25.48
CA PHE A 413 -5.57 -11.80 25.87
C PHE A 413 -6.16 -13.01 26.57
N ASN A 414 -7.49 -13.13 26.64
CA ASN A 414 -8.12 -14.28 27.27
C ASN A 414 -7.86 -15.56 26.48
N ASN A 415 -7.75 -16.66 27.23
CA ASN A 415 -7.57 -17.96 26.63
C ASN A 415 -8.82 -18.38 25.85
N SER A 416 -8.64 -18.79 24.61
CA SER A 416 -9.69 -19.33 23.76
C SER A 416 -9.31 -20.77 23.38
N THR A 417 -10.31 -21.63 23.23
CA THR A 417 -10.11 -22.98 22.67
C THR A 417 -9.72 -22.95 21.19
N SER A 418 -9.91 -21.83 20.50
CA SER A 418 -9.45 -21.61 19.12
C SER A 418 -8.10 -20.89 19.10
N ARG A 419 -7.26 -21.24 18.11
CA ARG A 419 -5.97 -20.57 17.87
C ARG A 419 -6.13 -19.22 17.19
N SER A 420 -7.34 -18.78 16.94
CA SER A 420 -7.65 -17.49 16.31
C SER A 420 -8.69 -16.74 17.13
N ALA A 421 -8.60 -15.43 17.11
CA ALA A 421 -9.51 -14.51 17.78
C ALA A 421 -10.05 -13.49 16.77
N SER A 422 -11.12 -12.80 17.13
CA SER A 422 -11.68 -11.67 16.40
C SER A 422 -11.46 -10.39 17.22
N ASN A 423 -10.20 -10.03 17.41
CA ASN A 423 -9.79 -8.90 18.25
C ASN A 423 -9.65 -7.59 17.46
N SER A 424 -9.31 -7.68 16.18
CA SER A 424 -9.22 -6.52 15.28
C SER A 424 -10.61 -5.98 14.93
N VAL A 425 -10.70 -4.68 14.71
CA VAL A 425 -11.91 -4.03 14.20
C VAL A 425 -12.08 -4.42 12.75
N PRO A 426 -13.18 -5.09 12.36
CA PRO A 426 -13.35 -5.55 10.98
C PRO A 426 -13.43 -4.37 10.01
N VAL A 427 -12.66 -4.40 8.93
CA VAL A 427 -12.75 -3.35 7.88
C VAL A 427 -14.11 -3.32 7.19
N SER A 428 -14.81 -4.47 7.18
CA SER A 428 -16.15 -4.60 6.59
C SER A 428 -17.24 -3.78 7.29
N ILE A 429 -16.98 -3.24 8.48
CA ILE A 429 -17.93 -2.31 9.14
C ILE A 429 -18.01 -0.96 8.40
N VAL A 430 -17.01 -0.64 7.60
CA VAL A 430 -16.98 0.53 6.75
C VAL A 430 -16.71 0.05 5.33
N GLU A 431 -17.54 0.42 4.38
CA GLU A 431 -17.25 0.21 2.96
C GLU A 431 -16.90 1.55 2.35
N SER A 432 -15.65 1.71 1.93
CA SER A 432 -15.19 2.94 1.28
C SER A 432 -14.80 2.63 -0.15
N LYS A 433 -15.37 3.38 -1.09
CA LYS A 433 -15.03 3.32 -2.51
C LYS A 433 -14.45 4.65 -2.95
N VAL A 434 -13.34 4.56 -3.64
CA VAL A 434 -12.70 5.70 -4.27
C VAL A 434 -12.73 5.49 -5.78
N ILE A 435 -13.21 6.49 -6.48
CA ILE A 435 -13.10 6.60 -7.94
C ILE A 435 -12.13 7.73 -8.21
N ARG A 436 -11.21 7.52 -9.13
CA ARG A 436 -10.17 8.46 -9.48
C ARG A 436 -9.94 8.46 -10.97
N ALA A 437 -9.93 9.64 -11.55
CA ALA A 437 -9.60 9.89 -12.94
C ALA A 437 -8.83 11.21 -13.03
N PRO A 438 -8.23 11.58 -14.17
CA PRO A 438 -7.38 12.77 -14.28
C PRO A 438 -8.02 14.07 -13.80
N LEU A 439 -9.33 14.23 -13.98
CA LEU A 439 -10.07 15.44 -13.59
C LEU A 439 -11.29 15.13 -12.71
N PHE A 440 -11.33 13.95 -12.12
CA PHE A 440 -12.44 13.51 -11.29
C PHE A 440 -11.96 12.67 -10.11
N TYR A 441 -12.57 12.94 -8.96
CA TYR A 441 -12.39 12.16 -7.75
C TYR A 441 -13.73 12.00 -7.03
N LYS A 442 -14.05 10.79 -6.59
CA LYS A 442 -15.25 10.51 -5.80
C LYS A 442 -14.88 9.59 -4.63
N LEU A 443 -15.32 9.97 -3.44
CA LEU A 443 -15.27 9.14 -2.24
C LEU A 443 -16.71 8.83 -1.83
N SER A 444 -17.01 7.55 -1.65
CA SER A 444 -18.27 7.07 -1.08
C SER A 444 -17.96 6.26 0.16
N VAL A 445 -18.64 6.54 1.27
CA VAL A 445 -18.46 5.84 2.55
C VAL A 445 -19.81 5.32 3.02
N TYR A 446 -19.91 4.01 3.25
CA TYR A 446 -21.05 3.37 3.89
C TYR A 446 -20.63 2.75 5.22
N ASN A 447 -21.18 3.23 6.31
CA ASN A 447 -20.99 2.67 7.63
C ASN A 447 -21.97 1.51 7.86
N ARG A 448 -21.47 0.27 7.76
CA ARG A 448 -22.26 -0.94 7.97
C ARG A 448 -22.41 -1.33 9.44
N ALA A 449 -21.63 -0.72 10.34
CA ALA A 449 -21.71 -1.01 11.76
C ALA A 449 -23.09 -0.64 12.35
N SER A 450 -23.46 -1.28 13.44
CA SER A 450 -24.59 -0.90 14.27
C SER A 450 -24.18 -0.17 15.57
N TRP A 451 -22.87 -0.13 15.85
CA TRP A 451 -22.30 0.27 17.14
C TRP A 451 -21.17 1.31 17.04
N TYR A 452 -20.74 1.67 15.84
CA TYR A 452 -19.61 2.57 15.61
C TYR A 452 -20.02 3.72 14.69
N THR A 453 -19.63 4.94 15.01
CA THR A 453 -19.74 6.10 14.12
C THR A 453 -18.38 6.41 13.53
N VAL A 454 -18.29 6.53 12.20
CA VAL A 454 -17.09 6.98 11.53
C VAL A 454 -17.03 8.49 11.66
N ASN A 455 -16.08 8.99 12.45
CA ASN A 455 -15.86 10.42 12.65
C ASN A 455 -14.38 10.71 12.38
N ALA A 456 -14.08 11.43 11.31
CA ALA A 456 -12.72 11.67 10.86
C ALA A 456 -12.58 12.98 10.08
N SER A 457 -11.36 13.51 10.08
CA SER A 457 -10.91 14.52 9.14
C SER A 457 -9.68 14.01 8.41
N THR A 458 -9.64 14.13 7.11
CA THR A 458 -8.50 13.71 6.29
C THR A 458 -8.19 14.72 5.20
N ILE A 459 -6.91 14.89 4.89
CA ILE A 459 -6.46 15.69 3.76
C ILE A 459 -6.11 14.73 2.64
N MET A 460 -6.79 14.88 1.52
CA MET A 460 -6.51 14.13 0.32
C MET A 460 -5.71 14.96 -0.66
N VAL A 461 -4.74 14.33 -1.31
CA VAL A 461 -3.87 14.97 -2.29
C VAL A 461 -4.07 14.30 -3.65
N LEU A 462 -4.36 15.10 -4.65
CA LEU A 462 -4.59 14.66 -6.02
C LEU A 462 -3.64 15.40 -6.96
N PRO A 463 -3.11 14.78 -8.00
CA PRO A 463 -2.51 15.50 -9.12
C PRO A 463 -3.60 16.36 -9.77
N TRP A 464 -3.26 17.59 -10.10
CA TRP A 464 -4.23 18.52 -10.62
C TRP A 464 -3.61 19.51 -11.60
N SER A 465 -4.09 19.51 -12.82
CA SER A 465 -3.59 20.37 -13.89
C SER A 465 -4.54 21.53 -14.25
N THR A 466 -5.67 21.67 -13.52
CA THR A 466 -6.69 22.68 -13.84
C THR A 466 -6.73 23.77 -12.76
N SER A 467 -7.25 24.95 -13.11
CA SER A 467 -7.40 26.06 -12.16
C SER A 467 -8.53 25.82 -11.16
N LEU A 468 -8.42 26.43 -9.97
CA LEU A 468 -9.45 26.41 -8.92
C LEU A 468 -10.83 26.85 -9.42
N GLU A 469 -10.89 27.80 -10.36
CA GLU A 469 -12.12 28.33 -10.91
C GLU A 469 -12.98 27.31 -11.66
N LYS A 470 -12.37 26.22 -12.08
CA LYS A 470 -13.05 25.11 -12.79
C LYS A 470 -13.43 23.95 -11.87
N ILE A 471 -13.11 24.03 -10.60
CA ILE A 471 -13.41 22.95 -9.65
C ILE A 471 -14.90 22.93 -9.32
N GLN A 472 -15.52 21.79 -9.52
CA GLN A 472 -16.90 21.53 -9.12
C GLN A 472 -16.90 20.54 -7.97
N ILE A 473 -17.64 20.87 -6.92
CA ILE A 473 -17.83 20.02 -5.76
C ILE A 473 -19.28 19.59 -5.72
N ARG A 474 -19.50 18.27 -5.61
CA ARG A 474 -20.83 17.70 -5.40
C ARG A 474 -20.81 16.91 -4.09
N GLN A 475 -21.75 17.23 -3.24
CA GLN A 475 -21.97 16.55 -1.97
C GLN A 475 -23.30 15.80 -2.06
N GLY A 476 -23.26 14.50 -1.81
CA GLY A 476 -24.43 13.65 -1.82
C GLY A 476 -24.58 12.96 -0.46
N SER A 477 -25.78 13.03 0.13
CA SER A 477 -26.15 12.26 1.30
C SER A 477 -27.25 11.29 0.92
N VAL A 478 -27.04 10.01 1.19
CA VAL A 478 -28.06 8.98 0.95
C VAL A 478 -29.03 8.89 2.13
N ASN A 479 -28.61 9.35 3.32
CA ASN A 479 -29.45 9.41 4.53
C ASN A 479 -29.21 10.73 5.27
N ASN A 480 -30.27 11.31 5.80
CA ASN A 480 -30.35 12.66 6.34
C ASN A 480 -29.38 13.02 7.52
N ASN A 481 -28.66 12.05 8.07
CA ASN A 481 -27.77 12.24 9.22
C ASN A 481 -26.31 11.93 8.95
N ALA A 482 -25.93 11.54 7.73
CA ALA A 482 -24.55 11.28 7.37
C ALA A 482 -23.94 12.52 6.71
N GLU A 483 -22.75 12.90 7.15
CA GLU A 483 -22.01 14.02 6.61
C GLU A 483 -20.68 13.53 6.04
N LEU A 484 -20.44 13.84 4.79
CA LEU A 484 -19.17 13.70 4.10
C LEU A 484 -18.98 14.97 3.29
N ILE A 485 -18.14 15.88 3.80
CA ILE A 485 -18.10 17.26 3.35
C ILE A 485 -16.68 17.61 2.97
N ILE A 486 -16.51 18.25 1.81
CA ILE A 486 -15.29 18.98 1.52
C ILE A 486 -15.40 20.34 2.20
N SER A 487 -14.70 20.49 3.33
CA SER A 487 -14.70 21.76 4.08
C SER A 487 -13.83 22.81 3.41
N LYS A 488 -12.76 22.39 2.76
CA LYS A 488 -11.85 23.26 2.00
C LYS A 488 -11.10 22.49 0.93
N HIS A 489 -10.73 23.19 -0.13
CA HIS A 489 -9.85 22.71 -1.18
C HIS A 489 -8.95 23.84 -1.67
N ASP A 490 -7.73 23.51 -2.10
CA ASP A 490 -6.77 24.45 -2.65
C ASP A 490 -5.81 23.76 -3.62
N VAL A 491 -5.35 24.47 -4.65
CA VAL A 491 -4.32 24.00 -5.58
C VAL A 491 -3.00 24.63 -5.19
N ILE A 492 -2.03 23.79 -4.81
CA ILE A 492 -0.70 24.21 -4.42
C ILE A 492 0.30 23.48 -5.32
N GLY A 493 0.97 24.25 -6.17
CA GLY A 493 1.80 23.69 -7.23
C GLY A 493 0.95 22.92 -8.27
N ASP A 494 1.28 21.66 -8.50
CA ASP A 494 0.59 20.74 -9.41
C ASP A 494 -0.38 19.78 -8.68
N ARG A 495 -0.74 20.10 -7.43
CA ARG A 495 -1.55 19.24 -6.57
C ARG A 495 -2.78 19.98 -6.05
N LEU A 496 -3.91 19.28 -6.08
CA LEU A 496 -5.13 19.68 -5.39
C LEU A 496 -5.14 19.04 -4.00
N PHE A 497 -5.22 19.85 -2.97
CA PHE A 497 -5.45 19.45 -1.60
C PHE A 497 -6.91 19.61 -1.25
N VAL A 498 -7.49 18.59 -0.66
CA VAL A 498 -8.91 18.56 -0.30
C VAL A 498 -9.05 18.12 1.15
N ASN A 499 -9.59 18.96 2.01
CA ASN A 499 -9.93 18.57 3.38
C ASN A 499 -11.34 18.00 3.43
N ILE A 500 -11.45 16.75 3.86
CA ILE A 500 -12.70 16.01 3.95
C ILE A 500 -13.03 15.76 5.41
N LEU A 501 -14.18 16.24 5.83
CA LEU A 501 -14.79 15.95 7.13
C LEU A 501 -15.81 14.83 6.97
N MET A 502 -15.75 13.84 7.87
CA MET A 502 -16.63 12.68 7.88
C MET A 502 -17.33 12.55 9.22
N ASN A 503 -18.65 12.46 9.20
CA ASN A 503 -19.48 12.03 10.32
C ASN A 503 -20.56 11.09 9.78
N ILE A 504 -20.26 9.79 9.79
CA ILE A 504 -21.12 8.76 9.18
C ILE A 504 -21.67 7.87 10.29
N PRO A 505 -22.89 8.13 10.79
CA PRO A 505 -23.52 7.31 11.82
C PRO A 505 -23.73 5.86 11.39
N PRO A 506 -24.05 4.95 12.33
CA PRO A 506 -24.37 3.57 12.02
C PRO A 506 -25.45 3.42 10.95
N LYS A 507 -25.23 2.49 10.00
CA LYS A 507 -26.18 2.15 8.91
C LYS A 507 -26.49 3.30 7.95
N THR A 508 -25.63 4.30 7.87
CA THR A 508 -25.76 5.42 6.94
C THR A 508 -24.64 5.46 5.92
N SER A 509 -24.82 6.21 4.86
CA SER A 509 -23.81 6.43 3.84
C SER A 509 -23.85 7.87 3.32
N ALA A 510 -22.69 8.32 2.86
CA ALA A 510 -22.55 9.60 2.19
C ALA A 510 -21.50 9.50 1.09
N GLU A 511 -21.54 10.43 0.14
CA GLU A 511 -20.57 10.55 -0.91
C GLU A 511 -20.19 12.00 -1.19
N VAL A 512 -18.99 12.19 -1.70
CA VAL A 512 -18.51 13.48 -2.17
C VAL A 512 -17.67 13.29 -3.42
N SER A 513 -17.79 14.23 -4.37
CA SER A 513 -16.95 14.25 -5.55
C SER A 513 -16.38 15.62 -5.85
N VAL A 514 -15.22 15.63 -6.50
CA VAL A 514 -14.53 16.81 -7.01
C VAL A 514 -14.25 16.57 -8.48
N SER A 515 -14.59 17.51 -9.34
CA SER A 515 -14.25 17.46 -10.75
C SER A 515 -13.68 18.81 -11.24
N GLY A 516 -12.78 18.76 -12.22
CA GLY A 516 -12.19 19.96 -12.84
C GLY A 516 -12.99 20.47 -14.02
N ILE A 517 -13.81 19.63 -14.63
CA ILE A 517 -14.66 19.95 -15.78
C ILE A 517 -15.90 19.06 -15.76
N ASP A 518 -16.94 19.45 -16.49
CA ASP A 518 -18.04 18.55 -16.81
C ASP A 518 -17.60 17.56 -17.89
N ASP A 519 -18.00 16.31 -17.73
CA ASP A 519 -17.86 15.32 -18.78
C ASP A 519 -18.96 15.52 -19.81
N THR A 520 -18.60 15.55 -21.08
CA THR A 520 -19.54 15.82 -22.18
C THR A 520 -19.52 14.76 -23.26
N SER A 521 -18.70 13.74 -23.12
CA SER A 521 -18.48 12.70 -24.14
C SER A 521 -18.51 11.30 -23.55
N PRO A 522 -19.11 10.33 -24.23
CA PRO A 522 -19.07 8.94 -23.78
C PRO A 522 -17.67 8.35 -23.98
N PRO A 523 -17.37 7.25 -23.28
CA PRO A 523 -16.14 6.49 -23.47
C PRO A 523 -15.93 6.07 -24.92
N ARG A 524 -14.67 5.82 -25.29
CA ARG A 524 -14.28 5.32 -26.63
C ARG A 524 -13.82 3.89 -26.54
N ILE A 525 -14.23 3.06 -27.49
CA ILE A 525 -13.81 1.67 -27.62
C ILE A 525 -13.08 1.51 -28.95
N GLU A 526 -11.84 1.03 -28.90
CA GLU A 526 -11.00 0.80 -30.07
C GLU A 526 -10.53 -0.67 -30.09
N LEU A 527 -10.68 -1.35 -31.24
CA LEU A 527 -10.10 -2.66 -31.47
C LEU A 527 -8.62 -2.50 -31.84
N THR A 528 -7.71 -2.79 -30.92
CA THR A 528 -6.28 -2.56 -31.07
C THR A 528 -5.52 -3.77 -31.64
N GLY A 529 -6.10 -4.96 -31.59
CA GLY A 529 -5.44 -6.15 -32.09
C GLY A 529 -6.31 -7.38 -32.19
N LYS A 530 -5.86 -8.32 -32.99
CA LYS A 530 -6.51 -9.61 -33.22
C LYS A 530 -5.44 -10.72 -33.24
N LYS A 531 -5.68 -11.82 -32.50
CA LYS A 531 -4.80 -12.98 -32.51
C LYS A 531 -5.62 -14.24 -32.80
N TYR A 532 -5.36 -14.85 -33.94
CA TYR A 532 -5.95 -16.11 -34.35
C TYR A 532 -5.02 -16.87 -35.32
N SER A 533 -5.28 -18.12 -35.55
CA SER A 533 -4.54 -18.90 -36.58
C SER A 533 -4.85 -18.36 -37.95
N PRO A 534 -3.81 -17.86 -38.70
CA PRO A 534 -4.02 -17.23 -39.99
C PRO A 534 -4.68 -18.19 -41.00
N PRO A 535 -5.38 -17.63 -41.98
CA PRO A 535 -5.65 -16.21 -42.19
C PRO A 535 -6.94 -15.71 -41.49
N VAL A 536 -7.68 -16.55 -40.77
CA VAL A 536 -9.03 -16.24 -40.30
C VAL A 536 -9.33 -16.87 -38.94
N PRO A 537 -10.37 -16.40 -38.21
CA PRO A 537 -10.94 -17.12 -37.09
C PRO A 537 -11.47 -18.48 -37.56
N VAL A 538 -10.88 -19.56 -37.09
CA VAL A 538 -11.23 -20.93 -37.50
C VAL A 538 -12.11 -21.54 -36.45
N LEU A 539 -13.19 -22.23 -36.89
CA LEU A 539 -14.05 -23.00 -35.99
C LEU A 539 -13.22 -24.01 -35.18
N ASN A 540 -13.61 -24.20 -33.92
CA ASN A 540 -12.93 -25.03 -32.92
C ASN A 540 -11.49 -24.58 -32.57
N LYS A 541 -11.09 -23.35 -32.99
CA LYS A 541 -9.83 -22.70 -32.61
C LYS A 541 -10.15 -21.42 -31.82
N THR A 542 -9.15 -20.94 -31.11
CA THR A 542 -9.24 -19.75 -30.28
C THR A 542 -8.99 -18.49 -31.10
N LEU A 543 -9.87 -17.50 -30.94
CA LEU A 543 -9.70 -16.12 -31.35
C LEU A 543 -9.49 -15.27 -30.10
N THR A 544 -8.48 -14.42 -30.09
CA THR A 544 -8.31 -13.40 -29.07
C THR A 544 -8.37 -12.01 -29.70
N LEU A 545 -9.20 -11.14 -29.14
CA LEU A 545 -9.34 -9.74 -29.54
C LEU A 545 -8.83 -8.87 -28.41
N TYR A 546 -8.15 -7.80 -28.76
CA TYR A 546 -7.64 -6.80 -27.83
C TYR A 546 -8.34 -5.47 -28.10
N PHE A 547 -8.87 -4.86 -27.06
CA PHE A 547 -9.49 -3.55 -27.15
C PHE A 547 -8.84 -2.58 -26.16
N LYS A 548 -8.78 -1.32 -26.53
CA LYS A 548 -8.52 -0.19 -25.65
C LYS A 548 -9.82 0.57 -25.44
N VAL A 549 -10.16 0.81 -24.20
CA VAL A 549 -11.28 1.68 -23.82
C VAL A 549 -10.69 2.91 -23.13
N THR A 550 -11.13 4.10 -23.52
CA THR A 550 -10.62 5.35 -22.96
C THR A 550 -11.76 6.28 -22.61
N ASP A 551 -11.56 7.04 -21.55
CA ASP A 551 -12.34 8.21 -21.19
C ASP A 551 -11.37 9.31 -20.74
N ASP A 552 -11.59 10.55 -21.23
CA ASP A 552 -10.63 11.65 -21.08
C ASP A 552 -11.02 12.67 -19.99
N ALA A 553 -12.15 12.49 -19.33
CA ALA A 553 -12.65 13.42 -18.32
C ALA A 553 -12.86 12.75 -16.95
N TRP A 554 -14.02 12.12 -16.73
CA TRP A 554 -14.36 11.54 -15.42
C TRP A 554 -13.91 10.08 -15.27
N GLY A 555 -13.42 9.49 -16.35
CA GLY A 555 -12.91 8.12 -16.36
C GLY A 555 -14.01 7.07 -16.37
N LEU A 556 -13.60 5.83 -16.49
CA LEU A 556 -14.44 4.68 -16.70
C LEU A 556 -15.09 4.19 -15.39
N ASP A 557 -16.39 3.88 -15.42
CA ASP A 557 -17.03 3.20 -14.30
C ASP A 557 -16.84 1.69 -14.38
N TYR A 558 -15.87 1.17 -13.64
CA TYR A 558 -15.54 -0.27 -13.59
C TYR A 558 -16.66 -1.16 -12.99
N SER A 559 -17.72 -0.60 -12.49
CA SER A 559 -18.89 -1.37 -12.00
C SER A 559 -19.95 -1.62 -13.06
N ASN A 560 -19.93 -0.86 -14.17
CA ASN A 560 -20.98 -0.86 -15.19
C ASN A 560 -20.51 -1.34 -16.57
N TYR A 561 -19.79 -2.48 -16.60
CA TYR A 561 -19.39 -3.13 -17.84
C TYR A 561 -20.29 -4.31 -18.15
N VAL A 562 -20.68 -4.43 -19.40
CA VAL A 562 -21.40 -5.60 -19.89
C VAL A 562 -20.76 -6.12 -21.16
N PHE A 563 -20.31 -7.36 -21.10
CA PHE A 563 -19.76 -8.07 -22.25
C PHE A 563 -20.67 -9.22 -22.60
N ARG A 564 -21.17 -9.27 -23.83
CA ARG A 564 -22.04 -10.33 -24.31
C ARG A 564 -21.50 -10.94 -25.60
N TYR A 565 -21.64 -12.22 -25.72
CA TYR A 565 -21.33 -12.96 -26.92
C TYR A 565 -22.56 -13.76 -27.35
N ASN A 566 -23.10 -13.46 -28.53
CA ASN A 566 -24.39 -13.96 -28.99
C ASN A 566 -25.50 -13.81 -27.93
N GLY A 567 -25.57 -12.65 -27.31
CA GLY A 567 -26.56 -12.35 -26.25
C GLY A 567 -26.28 -12.93 -24.88
N THR A 568 -25.28 -13.79 -24.73
CA THR A 568 -24.90 -14.41 -23.45
C THR A 568 -23.74 -13.61 -22.82
N SER A 569 -23.85 -13.28 -21.51
CA SER A 569 -22.77 -12.61 -20.77
C SER A 569 -21.54 -13.50 -20.72
N ILE A 570 -20.37 -12.90 -20.94
CA ILE A 570 -19.06 -13.53 -20.89
C ILE A 570 -18.17 -12.85 -19.86
N LYS A 571 -17.22 -13.62 -19.31
CA LYS A 571 -16.15 -13.07 -18.49
C LYS A 571 -15.04 -12.58 -19.41
N VAL A 572 -14.58 -11.36 -19.18
CA VAL A 572 -13.51 -10.71 -19.95
C VAL A 572 -12.34 -10.41 -19.03
N GLU A 573 -11.13 -10.62 -19.52
CA GLU A 573 -9.92 -10.16 -18.84
C GLU A 573 -9.66 -8.70 -19.19
N TYR A 574 -9.41 -7.87 -18.19
CA TYR A 574 -9.10 -6.46 -18.40
C TYR A 574 -7.97 -5.99 -17.48
N SER A 575 -7.28 -4.94 -17.89
CA SER A 575 -6.19 -4.30 -17.15
C SER A 575 -6.30 -2.77 -17.29
N PRO A 576 -6.06 -1.99 -16.23
CA PRO A 576 -5.72 -2.46 -14.90
C PRO A 576 -6.92 -3.05 -14.14
N GLN A 577 -6.68 -3.99 -13.25
CA GLN A 577 -7.72 -4.58 -12.39
C GLN A 577 -7.87 -3.86 -11.04
N THR A 578 -7.23 -2.73 -10.87
CA THR A 578 -7.18 -1.97 -9.63
C THR A 578 -7.88 -0.63 -9.78
N ILE A 579 -8.61 -0.21 -8.76
CA ILE A 579 -9.21 1.13 -8.67
C ILE A 579 -8.25 2.15 -8.03
N MET A 580 -7.01 1.76 -7.73
CA MET A 580 -5.99 2.64 -7.15
C MET A 580 -5.14 3.37 -8.21
N THR A 581 -5.45 3.18 -9.49
CA THR A 581 -4.87 3.93 -10.62
C THR A 581 -5.91 4.89 -11.19
N ASP A 582 -5.49 5.73 -12.13
CA ASP A 582 -6.44 6.54 -12.87
C ASP A 582 -7.29 5.67 -13.80
N LEU A 583 -8.59 5.89 -13.76
CA LEU A 583 -9.56 5.08 -14.49
C LEU A 583 -9.89 5.67 -15.89
N ASN A 584 -8.92 6.28 -16.55
CA ASN A 584 -9.07 6.86 -17.88
C ASN A 584 -8.82 5.89 -19.03
N GLU A 585 -8.17 4.78 -18.76
CA GLU A 585 -7.85 3.75 -19.77
C GLU A 585 -8.09 2.34 -19.23
N MET A 586 -8.59 1.47 -20.11
CA MET A 586 -8.73 0.05 -19.80
C MET A 586 -8.42 -0.77 -21.06
N TYR A 587 -7.67 -1.85 -20.87
CA TYR A 587 -7.33 -2.80 -21.92
C TYR A 587 -8.11 -4.09 -21.70
N LEU A 588 -8.85 -4.52 -22.72
CA LEU A 588 -9.65 -5.74 -22.68
C LEU A 588 -8.98 -6.83 -23.53
N THR A 589 -8.95 -8.03 -22.97
CA THR A 589 -8.56 -9.24 -23.68
C THR A 589 -9.74 -10.18 -23.72
N ILE A 590 -10.33 -10.37 -24.91
CA ILE A 590 -11.51 -11.21 -25.12
C ILE A 590 -11.13 -12.43 -25.92
N THR A 591 -11.23 -13.60 -25.30
CA THR A 591 -10.89 -14.90 -25.91
C THR A 591 -12.16 -15.68 -26.22
N LEU A 592 -12.36 -16.02 -27.47
CA LEU A 592 -13.54 -16.68 -27.99
C LEU A 592 -13.18 -17.98 -28.71
N THR A 593 -14.06 -18.98 -28.59
CA THR A 593 -13.98 -20.23 -29.34
C THR A 593 -15.39 -20.61 -29.79
N VAL A 594 -15.57 -20.82 -31.10
CA VAL A 594 -16.85 -21.26 -31.67
C VAL A 594 -16.72 -22.70 -32.13
N LYS A 595 -17.56 -23.56 -31.60
CA LYS A 595 -17.65 -24.97 -32.04
C LYS A 595 -18.57 -25.08 -33.23
N GLY A 596 -18.20 -25.86 -34.25
CA GLY A 596 -19.01 -26.06 -35.41
C GLY A 596 -18.23 -26.59 -36.62
N VAL A 597 -18.95 -26.75 -37.74
CA VAL A 597 -18.39 -27.24 -39.02
C VAL A 597 -18.71 -26.31 -40.19
N ASN A 598 -19.68 -25.41 -40.02
CA ASN A 598 -20.11 -24.49 -41.08
C ASN A 598 -19.71 -23.04 -40.74
N LYS A 599 -19.49 -22.21 -41.76
CA LYS A 599 -19.25 -20.78 -41.61
C LYS A 599 -20.32 -20.17 -40.68
N THR A 600 -19.88 -19.51 -39.60
CA THR A 600 -20.77 -19.03 -38.53
C THR A 600 -20.46 -17.55 -38.26
N LEU A 601 -21.47 -16.70 -38.32
CA LEU A 601 -21.43 -15.31 -37.85
C LEU A 601 -21.85 -15.28 -36.37
N THR A 602 -21.07 -14.54 -35.59
CA THR A 602 -21.34 -14.32 -34.17
C THR A 602 -21.25 -12.83 -33.87
N ILE A 603 -21.92 -12.38 -32.81
CA ILE A 603 -21.92 -10.96 -32.39
C ILE A 603 -21.29 -10.86 -31.01
N LEU A 604 -20.28 -10.00 -30.90
CA LEU A 604 -19.71 -9.54 -29.64
C LEU A 604 -20.23 -8.14 -29.32
N GLU A 605 -20.81 -7.96 -28.16
CA GLU A 605 -21.29 -6.68 -27.64
C GLU A 605 -20.41 -6.26 -26.48
N ILE A 606 -19.93 -5.00 -26.52
CA ILE A 606 -19.14 -4.37 -25.46
C ILE A 606 -19.88 -3.10 -25.05
N TYR A 607 -20.41 -3.10 -23.84
CA TYR A 607 -21.01 -1.93 -23.21
C TYR A 607 -20.11 -1.44 -22.09
N VAL A 608 -19.82 -0.16 -22.08
CA VAL A 608 -19.06 0.54 -21.03
C VAL A 608 -19.72 1.87 -20.71
N GLU A 609 -19.56 2.29 -19.47
CA GLU A 609 -20.07 3.56 -18.93
C GLU A 609 -18.94 4.32 -18.25
N ASP A 610 -19.00 5.66 -18.27
CA ASP A 610 -18.12 6.53 -17.48
C ASP A 610 -18.76 6.89 -16.12
N ASN A 611 -17.98 7.57 -15.28
CA ASN A 611 -18.45 7.98 -13.95
C ASN A 611 -19.44 9.17 -13.99
N TYR A 612 -19.67 9.78 -15.16
CA TYR A 612 -20.69 10.79 -15.35
C TYR A 612 -22.06 10.18 -15.69
N GLY A 613 -22.06 8.96 -16.24
CA GLY A 613 -23.24 8.22 -16.69
C GLY A 613 -23.43 8.21 -18.20
N HIS A 614 -22.43 8.69 -18.98
CA HIS A 614 -22.45 8.48 -20.41
C HIS A 614 -22.04 7.05 -20.74
N SER A 615 -22.62 6.48 -21.75
CA SER A 615 -22.36 5.08 -22.10
C SER A 615 -22.21 4.88 -23.58
N ILE A 616 -21.49 3.83 -23.94
CA ILE A 616 -21.36 3.38 -25.32
C ILE A 616 -21.55 1.87 -25.42
N LEU A 617 -22.31 1.46 -26.42
CA LEU A 617 -22.43 0.06 -26.84
C LEU A 617 -21.80 -0.09 -28.22
N ARG A 618 -20.79 -0.95 -28.34
CA ARG A 618 -20.19 -1.35 -29.62
C ARG A 618 -20.50 -2.80 -29.89
N LYS A 619 -20.82 -3.10 -31.16
CA LYS A 619 -21.08 -4.46 -31.63
C LYS A 619 -20.07 -4.83 -32.72
N TYR A 620 -19.49 -6.01 -32.59
CA TYR A 620 -18.55 -6.55 -33.54
C TYR A 620 -19.08 -7.86 -34.12
N GLY A 621 -19.23 -7.90 -35.46
CA GLY A 621 -19.51 -9.12 -36.18
C GLY A 621 -18.22 -9.92 -36.36
N ILE A 622 -18.26 -11.22 -36.06
CA ILE A 622 -17.13 -12.10 -36.16
C ILE A 622 -17.53 -13.32 -36.98
N ILE A 623 -16.87 -13.54 -38.14
CA ILE A 623 -17.15 -14.70 -38.97
C ILE A 623 -16.09 -15.75 -38.70
N PHE A 624 -16.53 -16.90 -38.19
CA PHE A 624 -15.67 -18.09 -38.07
C PHE A 624 -15.82 -18.99 -39.30
N TYR A 625 -14.72 -19.47 -39.79
CA TYR A 625 -14.66 -20.29 -41.01
C TYR A 625 -14.23 -21.73 -40.70
N PRO A 626 -14.64 -22.71 -41.49
CA PRO A 626 -14.03 -24.04 -41.49
C PRO A 626 -12.54 -23.98 -41.77
N ALA A 627 -11.77 -24.95 -41.32
CA ALA A 627 -10.34 -25.00 -41.60
C ALA A 627 -10.04 -25.04 -43.11
N GLY A 628 -9.03 -24.29 -43.54
CA GLY A 628 -8.59 -24.25 -44.93
C GLY A 628 -9.28 -23.23 -45.84
N VAL A 629 -10.20 -22.42 -45.32
CA VAL A 629 -10.88 -21.35 -46.03
C VAL A 629 -10.06 -20.06 -45.98
N THR A 630 -9.89 -19.36 -47.09
CA THR A 630 -9.30 -18.01 -47.14
C THR A 630 -10.41 -17.01 -47.47
N PRO A 631 -10.69 -16.04 -46.57
CA PRO A 631 -11.74 -15.03 -46.81
C PRO A 631 -11.24 -13.95 -47.78
N VAL A 632 -12.19 -13.25 -48.36
CA VAL A 632 -11.96 -12.09 -49.22
C VAL A 632 -12.00 -10.77 -48.38
N GLU A 633 -12.71 -10.76 -47.28
CA GLU A 633 -12.93 -9.59 -46.41
C GLU A 633 -12.45 -9.84 -44.97
N ASP A 634 -12.24 -8.78 -44.20
CA ASP A 634 -11.90 -8.89 -42.77
C ASP A 634 -13.02 -9.63 -42.00
N PRO A 635 -12.73 -10.75 -41.38
CA PRO A 635 -13.72 -11.54 -40.69
C PRO A 635 -14.21 -10.91 -39.38
N VAL A 636 -13.57 -9.84 -38.90
CA VAL A 636 -13.94 -9.09 -37.68
C VAL A 636 -14.21 -7.65 -38.10
N PHE A 637 -15.46 -7.23 -38.02
CA PHE A 637 -15.93 -5.91 -38.43
C PHE A 637 -16.87 -5.29 -37.41
N GLU A 638 -16.86 -3.97 -37.33
CA GLU A 638 -17.82 -3.23 -36.49
C GLU A 638 -19.20 -3.23 -37.15
N VAL A 639 -20.24 -3.53 -36.39
CA VAL A 639 -21.62 -3.48 -36.83
C VAL A 639 -22.14 -2.07 -36.54
N ILE A 640 -22.24 -1.25 -37.57
CA ILE A 640 -22.81 0.09 -37.48
C ILE A 640 -24.35 -0.05 -37.49
N GLU A 641 -24.98 0.13 -36.35
CA GLU A 641 -26.44 0.26 -36.31
C GLU A 641 -26.82 1.68 -36.77
N THR A 642 -27.59 1.77 -37.83
CA THR A 642 -28.13 3.05 -38.40
C THR A 642 -29.27 3.62 -37.56
N THR A 643 -29.37 3.30 -36.30
CA THR A 643 -30.45 3.81 -35.43
C THR A 643 -29.91 4.90 -34.52
N SER A 644 -30.72 5.97 -34.42
CA SER A 644 -30.53 7.11 -33.51
C SER A 644 -30.14 6.66 -32.11
N PRO A 645 -29.35 7.45 -31.38
CA PRO A 645 -28.93 7.09 -30.03
C PRO A 645 -30.17 6.82 -29.17
N ILE A 646 -30.25 5.62 -28.63
CA ILE A 646 -31.22 5.31 -27.57
C ILE A 646 -30.67 6.08 -26.36
N THR A 647 -31.25 7.25 -26.15
CA THR A 647 -31.11 7.95 -24.87
C THR A 647 -31.83 7.09 -23.85
N ILE A 648 -31.11 6.20 -23.19
CA ILE A 648 -31.58 5.57 -21.98
C ILE A 648 -31.52 6.68 -20.94
N THR A 649 -32.63 7.44 -20.82
CA THR A 649 -32.81 8.35 -19.71
C THR A 649 -32.78 7.49 -18.46
N SER A 650 -31.68 7.54 -17.72
CA SER A 650 -31.66 7.14 -16.31
C SER A 650 -32.89 7.77 -15.65
N PRO A 651 -33.64 7.07 -14.79
CA PRO A 651 -34.77 7.67 -14.13
C PRO A 651 -34.30 8.97 -13.49
N PRO A 652 -35.02 10.08 -13.67
CA PRO A 652 -34.57 11.37 -13.15
C PRO A 652 -34.37 11.21 -11.64
N ILE A 653 -33.19 11.48 -11.18
CA ILE A 653 -32.94 11.74 -9.76
C ILE A 653 -33.81 12.95 -9.48
N THR A 654 -34.92 12.75 -8.79
CA THR A 654 -35.85 13.80 -8.42
C THR A 654 -35.08 14.75 -7.51
N MET A 655 -34.53 15.81 -8.10
CA MET A 655 -34.08 16.95 -7.32
C MET A 655 -35.32 17.53 -6.66
N VAL A 656 -35.46 17.36 -5.36
CA VAL A 656 -36.36 18.18 -4.56
C VAL A 656 -35.73 19.57 -4.51
N THR A 657 -36.02 20.37 -5.52
CA THR A 657 -35.86 21.82 -5.45
C THR A 657 -36.90 22.29 -4.45
N ASN A 658 -36.47 22.63 -3.22
CA ASN A 658 -37.29 23.44 -2.32
C ASN A 658 -37.50 24.82 -2.95
N THR A 659 -38.55 24.94 -3.75
CA THR A 659 -39.11 26.22 -4.15
C THR A 659 -39.82 26.79 -2.92
N THR A 660 -39.20 27.77 -2.31
CA THR A 660 -39.80 28.57 -1.22
C THR A 660 -40.96 29.34 -1.81
N THR A 661 -42.14 28.78 -1.75
CA THR A 661 -43.38 29.53 -1.99
C THR A 661 -43.67 30.31 -0.73
N THR A 662 -43.54 31.62 -0.80
CA THR A 662 -44.03 32.58 0.21
C THR A 662 -45.54 32.45 0.33
N GLY A 663 -45.99 31.58 1.20
CA GLY A 663 -47.36 31.47 1.66
C GLY A 663 -47.47 32.09 3.03
N THR A 664 -48.19 33.18 3.11
CA THR A 664 -48.61 33.86 4.34
C THR A 664 -49.42 32.88 5.20
N THR A 665 -48.84 32.42 6.33
CA THR A 665 -49.57 31.58 7.27
C THR A 665 -49.74 32.33 8.57
N THR A 666 -51.00 32.55 8.89
CA THR A 666 -51.55 33.07 10.13
C THR A 666 -51.06 32.29 11.35
N TYR A 667 -50.51 32.99 12.33
CA TYR A 667 -50.09 32.46 13.61
C TYR A 667 -51.30 32.01 14.42
N SER A 668 -51.35 30.72 14.76
CA SER A 668 -52.21 30.19 15.84
C SER A 668 -51.30 29.94 17.05
N THR A 669 -51.49 30.72 18.09
CA THR A 669 -50.80 30.60 19.39
C THR A 669 -51.29 29.37 20.12
N TYR A 670 -50.43 28.38 20.29
CA TYR A 670 -50.57 27.31 21.30
C TYR A 670 -49.74 27.61 22.53
N THR A 671 -50.47 27.87 23.64
CA THR A 671 -49.93 27.99 24.98
C THR A 671 -49.53 26.60 25.50
N SER A 672 -48.27 26.31 25.66
CA SER A 672 -47.80 25.10 26.36
C SER A 672 -47.53 25.42 27.83
N THR A 673 -48.28 24.79 28.70
CA THR A 673 -48.11 24.78 30.14
C THR A 673 -46.87 23.99 30.50
N SER A 674 -45.87 24.65 31.06
CA SER A 674 -44.65 24.01 31.62
C SER A 674 -44.97 23.48 33.02
N THR A 675 -44.89 22.17 33.18
CA THR A 675 -44.88 21.51 34.51
C THR A 675 -43.47 21.52 35.05
N THR A 676 -43.25 22.30 36.10
CA THR A 676 -41.99 22.39 36.84
C THR A 676 -41.83 21.13 37.69
N GLN A 677 -40.89 20.27 37.40
CA GLN A 677 -40.41 19.25 38.33
C GLN A 677 -39.31 19.83 39.21
N THR A 678 -39.55 19.86 40.47
CA THR A 678 -38.66 20.24 41.57
C THR A 678 -37.58 19.17 41.71
N GLN A 679 -36.34 19.52 41.44
CA GLN A 679 -35.16 18.69 41.72
C GLN A 679 -34.68 18.96 43.13
N SER A 680 -34.69 17.93 43.98
CA SER A 680 -34.16 17.93 45.34
C SER A 680 -32.63 17.95 45.34
N THR A 681 -32.07 18.91 46.03
CA THR A 681 -30.64 19.10 46.30
C THR A 681 -30.08 18.01 47.21
N PRO A 682 -28.96 17.36 46.90
CA PRO A 682 -28.28 16.53 47.89
C PRO A 682 -27.40 17.35 48.81
N THR A 683 -27.52 17.04 50.05
CA THR A 683 -26.81 17.59 51.21
C THR A 683 -25.30 17.36 51.11
N ALA A 684 -24.52 18.41 51.26
CA ALA A 684 -23.05 18.35 51.29
C ALA A 684 -22.59 17.69 52.62
N ILE A 685 -21.84 16.61 52.51
CA ILE A 685 -21.08 16.03 53.65
C ILE A 685 -19.69 16.67 53.63
N THR A 686 -19.44 17.48 54.61
CA THR A 686 -18.13 18.11 54.87
C THR A 686 -17.25 17.10 55.61
N THR A 687 -16.26 16.52 54.93
CA THR A 687 -15.17 15.80 55.59
C THR A 687 -13.95 16.70 55.67
N SER A 688 -13.53 17.00 56.89
CA SER A 688 -12.34 17.76 57.25
C SER A 688 -11.08 16.98 56.88
N LEU A 689 -10.26 17.53 55.95
CA LEU A 689 -8.92 17.04 55.64
C LEU A 689 -7.91 17.58 56.63
N THR A 690 -7.36 16.71 57.46
CA THR A 690 -6.17 16.96 58.28
C THR A 690 -4.93 17.02 57.40
N LYS A 691 -4.17 18.08 57.55
CA LYS A 691 -2.92 18.42 56.89
C LYS A 691 -1.81 17.41 57.22
N PRO A 692 -1.07 16.82 56.29
CA PRO A 692 0.10 16.03 56.63
C PRO A 692 1.31 16.91 56.98
N THR A 693 2.01 16.49 57.98
CA THR A 693 3.21 17.08 58.55
C THR A 693 4.39 16.92 57.60
N THR A 694 5.10 18.00 57.36
CA THR A 694 6.34 18.06 56.56
C THR A 694 7.45 17.29 57.27
N GLN A 695 7.94 16.19 56.72
CA GLN A 695 9.20 15.58 57.14
C GLN A 695 10.34 16.14 56.29
N THR A 696 11.27 16.80 56.99
CA THR A 696 12.55 17.32 56.46
C THR A 696 13.52 16.16 56.31
N TYR A 697 13.92 15.82 55.08
CA TYR A 697 15.03 14.90 54.82
C TYR A 697 16.34 15.68 54.71
N THR A 698 17.29 15.35 55.58
CA THR A 698 18.67 15.81 55.57
C THR A 698 19.42 15.19 54.38
N THR A 699 20.07 16.04 53.60
CA THR A 699 20.97 15.68 52.50
C THR A 699 22.24 15.01 53.01
N SER A 700 22.53 13.80 52.51
CA SER A 700 23.80 13.10 52.69
C SER A 700 24.74 13.43 51.52
N PRO A 701 26.05 13.52 51.74
CA PRO A 701 26.96 14.06 50.72
C PRO A 701 27.30 13.08 49.59
N THR A 702 27.41 13.63 48.42
CA THR A 702 27.89 13.00 47.19
C THR A 702 29.32 12.45 47.32
N PRO A 703 29.61 11.20 46.93
CA PRO A 703 30.99 10.74 46.83
C PRO A 703 31.64 11.26 45.54
N THR A 704 32.72 11.99 45.67
CA THR A 704 33.61 12.44 44.60
C THR A 704 34.38 11.24 44.05
N MET A 705 34.18 10.88 42.79
CA MET A 705 34.92 9.83 42.11
C MET A 705 36.17 10.42 41.48
N THR A 706 37.34 10.11 42.00
CA THR A 706 38.65 10.47 41.45
C THR A 706 38.97 9.51 40.31
N ILE A 707 39.10 10.04 39.10
CA ILE A 707 39.57 9.28 37.93
C ILE A 707 41.09 9.28 37.94
N THR A 708 41.69 8.10 38.17
CA THR A 708 43.11 7.86 37.98
C THR A 708 43.31 7.35 36.55
N THR A 709 43.93 8.14 35.72
CA THR A 709 44.43 7.75 34.39
C THR A 709 45.71 6.92 34.55
N SER A 710 45.66 5.64 34.19
CA SER A 710 46.88 4.83 34.00
C SER A 710 47.16 4.74 32.49
N GLU A 711 48.24 5.35 32.07
CA GLU A 711 48.85 5.15 30.77
C GLU A 711 49.45 3.75 30.71
N GLN A 712 49.13 2.99 29.66
CA GLN A 712 49.85 1.77 29.30
C GLN A 712 50.28 1.83 27.82
N PRO A 713 51.49 1.42 27.47
CA PRO A 713 52.13 1.77 26.21
C PRO A 713 51.63 0.95 25.02
N ALA A 714 51.66 1.59 23.88
CA ALA A 714 51.34 1.04 22.58
C ALA A 714 52.29 -0.09 22.17
N SER A 715 51.73 -1.26 21.85
CA SER A 715 52.45 -2.28 21.08
C SER A 715 51.94 -2.22 19.63
N THR A 716 52.81 -1.82 18.74
CA THR A 716 52.63 -1.89 17.29
C THR A 716 52.72 -3.33 16.84
N SER A 717 51.61 -3.87 16.34
CA SER A 717 51.62 -5.04 15.48
C SER A 717 51.00 -4.66 14.13
N GLU A 718 51.82 -4.52 13.12
CA GLU A 718 51.44 -4.44 11.73
C GLU A 718 50.73 -5.75 11.32
N THR A 719 49.45 -5.69 11.11
CA THR A 719 48.69 -6.75 10.43
C THR A 719 48.47 -6.35 8.99
N LYS A 720 49.12 -7.01 8.06
CA LYS A 720 48.91 -6.93 6.63
C LYS A 720 47.43 -7.21 6.33
N ILE A 721 46.74 -6.20 5.86
CA ILE A 721 45.39 -6.36 5.28
C ILE A 721 45.57 -6.92 3.88
N THR A 722 45.26 -8.19 3.74
CA THR A 722 45.08 -8.82 2.44
C THR A 722 43.77 -8.29 1.84
N THR A 723 43.85 -7.57 0.75
CA THR A 723 42.74 -7.13 -0.07
C THR A 723 41.93 -8.34 -0.51
N SER A 724 40.76 -8.56 0.07
CA SER A 724 39.76 -9.49 -0.45
C SER A 724 39.10 -8.86 -1.65
N THR A 725 39.32 -9.48 -2.79
CA THR A 725 38.66 -9.24 -4.06
C THR A 725 37.14 -9.26 -3.84
N GLN A 726 36.45 -8.16 -4.18
CA GLN A 726 35.00 -8.13 -4.33
C GLN A 726 34.59 -9.17 -5.37
N LEU A 727 33.94 -10.23 -4.92
CA LEU A 727 33.13 -11.07 -5.79
C LEU A 727 31.88 -10.24 -6.19
N ALA A 728 31.93 -9.69 -7.40
CA ALA A 728 30.74 -9.23 -8.09
C ALA A 728 29.80 -10.43 -8.24
N ILE A 729 28.72 -10.43 -7.51
CA ILE A 729 27.62 -11.38 -7.70
C ILE A 729 26.99 -11.03 -9.04
N GLN A 730 27.35 -11.81 -10.05
CA GLN A 730 26.68 -11.77 -11.35
C GLN A 730 25.23 -12.18 -11.14
N GLN A 731 24.34 -11.33 -11.61
CA GLN A 731 22.91 -11.68 -11.81
C GLN A 731 22.81 -12.98 -12.63
N PRO A 732 21.86 -13.84 -12.33
CA PRO A 732 21.77 -15.14 -12.99
C PRO A 732 21.49 -14.97 -14.48
N THR A 733 22.45 -15.41 -15.25
CA THR A 733 22.63 -15.43 -16.68
C THR A 733 21.59 -16.29 -17.42
N TYR A 734 20.37 -16.43 -16.96
CA TYR A 734 19.36 -17.23 -17.66
C TYR A 734 18.96 -16.63 -19.01
N THR A 735 18.89 -15.33 -19.12
CA THR A 735 18.57 -14.66 -20.40
C THR A 735 19.71 -14.80 -21.40
N ILE A 736 20.96 -14.69 -20.96
CA ILE A 736 22.14 -14.84 -21.81
C ILE A 736 22.30 -16.29 -22.28
N VAL A 737 22.02 -17.26 -21.40
CA VAL A 737 22.08 -18.68 -21.74
C VAL A 737 20.98 -19.04 -22.74
N LEU A 738 19.77 -18.55 -22.59
CA LEU A 738 18.66 -18.82 -23.51
C LEU A 738 18.92 -18.18 -24.88
N THR A 739 19.41 -16.95 -24.90
CA THR A 739 19.81 -16.26 -26.17
C THR A 739 20.97 -16.97 -26.83
N GLY A 740 21.96 -17.44 -26.05
CA GLY A 740 23.08 -18.23 -26.57
C GLY A 740 22.62 -19.55 -27.20
N ILE A 741 21.70 -20.27 -26.57
CA ILE A 741 21.15 -21.53 -27.11
C ILE A 741 20.38 -21.29 -28.41
N VAL A 742 19.57 -20.24 -28.48
CA VAL A 742 18.80 -19.90 -29.69
C VAL A 742 19.75 -19.54 -30.84
N VAL A 743 20.79 -18.73 -30.60
CA VAL A 743 21.77 -18.37 -31.64
C VAL A 743 22.55 -19.59 -32.11
N VAL A 744 23.01 -20.46 -31.22
CA VAL A 744 23.73 -21.70 -31.60
C VAL A 744 22.81 -22.62 -32.38
N THR A 745 21.55 -22.78 -32.03
CA THR A 745 20.60 -23.63 -32.76
C THR A 745 20.34 -23.09 -34.16
N VAL A 746 20.18 -21.79 -34.33
CA VAL A 746 20.01 -21.15 -35.65
C VAL A 746 21.25 -21.35 -36.50
N VAL A 747 22.45 -21.18 -35.96
CA VAL A 747 23.71 -21.41 -36.70
C VAL A 747 23.84 -22.86 -37.14
N ILE A 748 23.51 -23.82 -36.29
CA ILE A 748 23.53 -25.25 -36.62
C ILE A 748 22.56 -25.57 -37.77
N VAL A 749 21.32 -25.04 -37.70
CA VAL A 749 20.32 -25.23 -38.76
C VAL A 749 20.77 -24.62 -40.07
N VAL A 750 21.37 -23.45 -40.07
CA VAL A 750 21.91 -22.79 -41.29
C VAL A 750 23.07 -23.60 -41.89
N ILE A 751 23.98 -24.11 -41.05
CA ILE A 751 25.09 -24.96 -41.50
C ILE A 751 24.55 -26.29 -42.06
N ALA A 752 23.58 -26.92 -41.40
CA ALA A 752 22.98 -28.17 -41.89
C ALA A 752 22.26 -27.97 -43.23
N LEU A 753 21.53 -26.88 -43.41
CA LEU A 753 20.91 -26.48 -44.69
C LEU A 753 21.96 -26.22 -45.75
N TYR A 754 23.05 -25.54 -45.44
CA TYR A 754 24.15 -25.29 -46.36
C TYR A 754 24.81 -26.59 -46.82
N ILE A 755 25.09 -27.52 -45.91
CA ILE A 755 25.65 -28.84 -46.23
C ILE A 755 24.69 -29.69 -47.07
N ALA A 756 23.38 -29.67 -46.75
CA ALA A 756 22.36 -30.39 -47.50
C ALA A 756 22.21 -29.85 -48.95
N LEU A 757 22.31 -28.53 -49.12
CA LEU A 757 22.26 -27.89 -50.43
C LEU A 757 23.53 -28.16 -51.26
N ARG A 758 24.70 -28.23 -50.61
CA ARG A 758 25.98 -28.54 -51.29
C ARG A 758 26.03 -29.99 -51.78
N LYS A 759 25.44 -30.95 -51.05
CA LYS A 759 25.32 -32.37 -51.48
C LYS A 759 24.37 -32.57 -52.63
N LYS A 760 23.52 -31.64 -52.99
CA LYS A 760 22.57 -31.73 -54.11
C LYS A 760 23.10 -31.11 -55.41
N THR A 761 24.29 -30.47 -55.36
CA THR A 761 24.95 -29.80 -56.45
C THR A 761 26.28 -30.48 -56.85
N SER A 762 26.72 -31.51 -56.19
CA SER A 762 27.71 -32.48 -56.59
C SER A 762 27.01 -33.80 -57.00
#